data_30fcef2c85ad7bf09d73ff7bd31147ca
#
_entry.id   30fcef2c85ad7bf09d73ff7bd31147ca
#
_cell.length_a   1.000
_cell.length_b   1.000
_cell.length_c   1.000
_cell.angle_alpha   90.00
_cell.angle_beta   90.00
_cell.angle_gamma   90.00
#
_symmetry.space_group_name_H-M   'P 1'
#
loop_
_entity.id
_entity.type
_entity.pdbx_description
1 polymer ?
#
loop_
_entity_poly.entity_id
_entity_poly.type
_entity_poly.pdbx_seq_one_letter_code
_entity_poly.pdbx_strand_id
1 'polypeptide(L)'
;MWGDNNKMKLFTFFILLLLIVSGENSLRKNPPRRSVPFYNVPMKKFSGAGFTNLSSMLAREDLGQLLVGGREMVLSLNMSDIGEMIGKTQWLVSPSARQNCLMEHGDIKECDNYIKSMHRTDDGNLYVCGTNAFSPSCDYMSFNNSHLVMENRRDFGTGKVPLDPNQRHTSLLVEDTLYSATYTDFWGTQPVFQKSGPKTLKTDSSGSWLNDPTFASMSLVETGANSEEGEDDSIFLFFTEKALERDRTLVSRVARVCKGDIGGRKALMSRWTSFLKARLDCPMGQGMLPSLVQDVYLLKDQHDWRNSVFYATFTSQSDSCSQSAVCAYKVSDIIRAFNGPFWSEYGSSPLEEELPYPRPGACINDAMRARGFQSSLDLPKETLQFVKENHLMATVVRPLTGGPLLVQSDTRFTKIVVDRVTALNGEEHPVMLIGTDSGWLQKAVKLNGEDGRVLEELQLFQAPHPIDFLQLSSSTGQLYTGFNDLIIQLNTRDCSRYKFCSDCVLARDPYCGWDMVQQRCTSVAGLQSGSVIQDIADGDVSMCPKSDIMLNTRPFDIPLTVGISQLLPCSVDSNLPVSWWYHGRIISPGPRHTVLKQGLLIEKPTKADAGLYSCHTMETVKGKPHYKMVFQYLLRVKKDQDLIYLLGPLVTAMFLTLLVLVTFTACVTFHRQRKAAALHYNISNSRHCIVDMGVNTECSQAEEEELVAEMEDASDCSNNDVVIEIPE
;
A
#
# COMPACT_ATOMS: atom_id res chain seq x y z
N MET A 1 -25.17 -51.32 -19.49
CA MET A 1 -23.97 -50.57 -19.06
C MET A 1 -23.88 -49.21 -19.74
N TRP A 2 -24.93 -48.38 -19.60
CA TRP A 2 -24.91 -47.00 -20.19
C TRP A 2 -25.73 -46.06 -19.29
N GLY A 3 -25.38 -45.97 -18.01
CA GLY A 3 -26.12 -45.15 -17.02
C GLY A 3 -25.27 -44.37 -16.04
N ASP A 4 -23.97 -44.73 -15.87
CA ASP A 4 -23.16 -44.16 -14.75
C ASP A 4 -22.25 -42.98 -15.14
N ASN A 5 -21.97 -42.77 -16.42
CA ASN A 5 -21.06 -41.70 -16.82
C ASN A 5 -21.67 -40.29 -16.75
N ASN A 6 -22.97 -40.15 -16.79
CA ASN A 6 -23.63 -38.84 -16.68
C ASN A 6 -23.83 -38.42 -15.23
N LYS A 7 -24.01 -39.36 -14.31
CA LYS A 7 -24.06 -39.04 -12.85
C LYS A 7 -22.70 -38.60 -12.31
N MET A 8 -21.64 -39.24 -12.80
CA MET A 8 -20.26 -38.90 -12.40
C MET A 8 -19.83 -37.54 -12.94
N LYS A 9 -20.20 -37.17 -14.18
CA LYS A 9 -19.97 -35.84 -14.74
C LYS A 9 -20.80 -34.75 -14.03
N LEU A 10 -22.02 -35.05 -13.61
CA LEU A 10 -22.84 -34.11 -12.85
C LEU A 10 -22.27 -33.93 -11.43
N PHE A 11 -21.75 -34.97 -10.81
CA PHE A 11 -21.14 -34.92 -9.48
C PHE A 11 -19.80 -34.18 -9.49
N THR A 12 -18.95 -34.39 -10.51
CA THR A 12 -17.71 -33.60 -10.70
C THR A 12 -18.01 -32.14 -11.04
N PHE A 13 -19.05 -31.85 -11.80
CA PHE A 13 -19.46 -30.46 -12.06
C PHE A 13 -20.00 -29.76 -10.81
N PHE A 14 -20.77 -30.48 -9.96
CA PHE A 14 -21.23 -29.98 -8.67
C PHE A 14 -20.09 -29.79 -7.65
N ILE A 15 -19.09 -30.68 -7.63
CA ILE A 15 -17.87 -30.50 -6.80
C ILE A 15 -17.01 -29.35 -7.33
N LEU A 16 -16.87 -29.18 -8.64
CA LEU A 16 -16.19 -28.01 -9.22
C LEU A 16 -16.96 -26.71 -8.95
N LEU A 17 -18.30 -26.72 -9.02
CA LEU A 17 -19.13 -25.57 -8.65
C LEU A 17 -19.06 -25.26 -7.13
N LEU A 18 -19.00 -26.28 -6.28
CA LEU A 18 -18.79 -26.14 -4.85
C LEU A 18 -17.38 -25.62 -4.53
N LEU A 19 -16.36 -26.02 -5.28
CA LEU A 19 -14.99 -25.49 -5.14
C LEU A 19 -14.85 -24.06 -5.69
N ILE A 20 -15.68 -23.66 -6.65
CA ILE A 20 -15.74 -22.27 -7.16
C ILE A 20 -16.57 -21.39 -6.22
N VAL A 21 -17.54 -21.95 -5.49
CA VAL A 21 -18.37 -21.23 -4.52
C VAL A 21 -17.72 -21.21 -3.13
N SER A 22 -16.83 -22.17 -2.82
CA SER A 22 -15.94 -22.14 -1.66
C SER A 22 -14.58 -21.45 -1.96
N GLY A 23 -14.56 -20.49 -2.84
CA GLY A 23 -13.59 -19.40 -2.76
C GLY A 23 -13.82 -18.77 -1.38
N GLU A 24 -13.23 -19.37 -0.35
CA GLU A 24 -13.08 -18.77 0.96
C GLU A 24 -12.54 -17.37 0.71
N ASN A 25 -13.41 -16.37 0.92
CA ASN A 25 -12.93 -15.06 1.29
C ASN A 25 -12.11 -15.30 2.56
N SER A 26 -10.82 -15.54 2.43
CA SER A 26 -9.87 -15.41 3.50
C SER A 26 -10.07 -14.00 4.03
N LEU A 27 -10.87 -13.89 5.09
CA LEU A 27 -11.16 -12.61 5.71
C LEU A 27 -9.81 -12.08 6.14
N ARG A 28 -9.35 -11.02 5.46
CA ARG A 28 -8.10 -10.34 5.75
C ARG A 28 -8.08 -10.04 7.26
N LYS A 29 -7.10 -10.56 7.96
CA LYS A 29 -6.98 -10.29 9.39
C LYS A 29 -6.70 -8.79 9.55
N ASN A 30 -7.53 -8.10 10.32
CA ASN A 30 -7.50 -6.65 10.51
C ASN A 30 -7.60 -5.84 9.20
N PRO A 31 -8.73 -5.91 8.47
CA PRO A 31 -8.90 -5.13 7.25
C PRO A 31 -8.78 -3.63 7.56
N PRO A 32 -8.25 -2.82 6.62
CA PRO A 32 -8.19 -1.38 6.79
C PRO A 32 -9.62 -0.82 6.95
N ARG A 33 -9.78 0.16 7.84
CA ARG A 33 -11.07 0.82 8.05
C ARG A 33 -11.59 1.48 6.77
N ARG A 34 -10.66 2.00 5.94
CA ARG A 34 -10.97 2.62 4.64
C ARG A 34 -9.88 2.30 3.61
N SER A 35 -10.30 2.06 2.36
CA SER A 35 -9.41 1.93 1.21
C SER A 35 -9.73 3.03 0.21
N VAL A 36 -8.73 3.77 -0.22
CA VAL A 36 -8.86 4.89 -1.15
C VAL A 36 -8.15 4.54 -2.45
N PRO A 37 -8.88 4.35 -3.56
CA PRO A 37 -8.28 4.01 -4.84
C PRO A 37 -7.50 5.20 -5.42
N PHE A 38 -6.54 4.91 -6.31
CA PHE A 38 -5.57 5.84 -6.89
C PHE A 38 -6.15 7.19 -7.35
N TYR A 39 -7.31 7.16 -8.02
CA TYR A 39 -7.92 8.39 -8.57
C TYR A 39 -8.52 9.30 -7.49
N ASN A 40 -8.76 8.77 -6.30
CA ASN A 40 -9.38 9.49 -5.19
C ASN A 40 -8.37 9.92 -4.11
N VAL A 41 -7.08 9.59 -4.28
CA VAL A 41 -6.02 10.01 -3.34
C VAL A 41 -5.59 11.44 -3.70
N PRO A 42 -5.75 12.43 -2.80
CA PRO A 42 -5.23 13.77 -3.02
C PRO A 42 -3.71 13.76 -2.86
N MET A 43 -2.99 13.72 -3.96
CA MET A 43 -1.53 13.70 -3.99
C MET A 43 -1.00 14.59 -5.10
N LYS A 44 0.16 15.23 -4.84
CA LYS A 44 0.93 15.90 -5.87
C LYS A 44 1.84 14.90 -6.55
N LYS A 45 2.08 15.09 -7.85
CA LYS A 45 2.87 14.18 -8.68
C LYS A 45 3.87 14.97 -9.49
N PHE A 46 5.08 14.41 -9.59
CA PHE A 46 6.09 14.88 -10.52
C PHE A 46 6.52 13.71 -11.40
N SER A 47 6.61 13.93 -12.71
CA SER A 47 7.23 13.02 -13.66
C SER A 47 7.82 13.83 -14.81
N GLY A 48 8.87 13.36 -15.46
CA GLY A 48 9.46 14.03 -16.60
C GLY A 48 10.91 14.47 -16.38
N ALA A 49 11.32 15.55 -17.03
CA ALA A 49 12.69 16.08 -17.05
C ALA A 49 13.77 15.09 -17.54
N GLY A 50 13.36 13.95 -18.11
CA GLY A 50 14.27 12.86 -18.50
C GLY A 50 14.71 11.96 -17.34
N PHE A 51 14.09 12.12 -16.15
CA PHE A 51 14.35 11.29 -14.98
C PHE A 51 13.73 9.91 -15.14
N THR A 52 14.48 8.87 -14.80
CA THR A 52 14.02 7.48 -14.82
C THR A 52 14.72 6.64 -13.76
N ASN A 53 14.11 5.53 -13.39
CA ASN A 53 14.69 4.52 -12.49
C ASN A 53 15.12 5.13 -11.15
N LEU A 54 14.13 5.67 -10.40
CA LEU A 54 14.34 6.12 -9.01
C LEU A 54 15.12 5.06 -8.23
N SER A 55 16.25 5.42 -7.65
CA SER A 55 17.15 4.51 -6.96
C SER A 55 17.64 5.02 -5.60
N SER A 56 17.40 6.30 -5.29
CA SER A 56 17.64 6.90 -3.99
C SER A 56 16.78 8.15 -3.76
N MET A 57 16.51 8.48 -2.49
CA MET A 57 15.70 9.65 -2.10
C MET A 57 16.22 10.21 -0.78
N LEU A 58 16.34 11.52 -0.68
CA LEU A 58 16.80 12.23 0.51
C LEU A 58 16.01 13.53 0.71
N ALA A 59 15.32 13.66 1.83
CA ALA A 59 14.69 14.91 2.24
C ALA A 59 15.70 15.83 2.94
N ARG A 60 15.90 17.03 2.40
CA ARG A 60 16.75 18.10 2.95
C ARG A 60 15.82 19.18 3.52
N GLU A 61 15.28 18.92 4.72
CA GLU A 61 14.35 19.86 5.40
C GLU A 61 15.01 21.23 5.66
N ASP A 62 16.31 21.24 5.92
CA ASP A 62 17.11 22.44 6.11
C ASP A 62 17.16 23.35 4.87
N LEU A 63 16.98 22.80 3.69
CA LEU A 63 16.95 23.55 2.42
C LEU A 63 15.54 23.60 1.80
N GLY A 64 14.57 22.90 2.35
CA GLY A 64 13.25 22.72 1.75
C GLY A 64 13.28 21.96 0.41
N GLN A 65 14.26 21.06 0.22
CA GLN A 65 14.48 20.35 -1.02
C GLN A 65 14.36 18.83 -0.86
N LEU A 66 13.63 18.18 -1.75
CA LEU A 66 13.64 16.74 -1.93
C LEU A 66 14.60 16.38 -3.05
N LEU A 67 15.67 15.65 -2.69
CA LEU A 67 16.64 15.15 -3.66
C LEU A 67 16.25 13.74 -4.06
N VAL A 68 16.19 13.48 -5.36
CA VAL A 68 15.87 12.18 -5.93
C VAL A 68 16.94 11.77 -6.91
N GLY A 69 17.56 10.62 -6.66
CA GLY A 69 18.59 10.02 -7.50
C GLY A 69 18.01 8.89 -8.33
N GLY A 70 18.34 8.88 -9.60
CA GLY A 70 17.92 7.87 -10.55
C GLY A 70 19.05 7.47 -11.50
N ARG A 71 18.66 7.03 -12.69
CA ARG A 71 19.62 6.67 -13.73
C ARG A 71 20.31 7.90 -14.27
N GLU A 72 21.64 8.02 -14.01
CA GLU A 72 22.55 9.08 -14.49
C GLU A 72 22.15 10.52 -14.07
N MET A 73 21.30 10.69 -13.05
CA MET A 73 20.76 11.98 -12.70
C MET A 73 20.39 12.10 -11.23
N VAL A 74 20.58 13.30 -10.68
CA VAL A 74 19.98 13.75 -9.40
C VAL A 74 19.09 14.95 -9.71
N LEU A 75 17.82 14.88 -9.24
CA LEU A 75 16.90 16.00 -9.26
C LEU A 75 16.78 16.63 -7.88
N SER A 76 16.53 17.93 -7.85
CA SER A 76 16.12 18.69 -6.68
C SER A 76 14.71 19.24 -6.91
N LEU A 77 13.76 18.86 -6.06
CA LEU A 77 12.36 19.27 -6.09
C LEU A 77 12.04 20.11 -4.85
N ASN A 78 11.10 21.04 -4.95
CA ASN A 78 10.63 21.80 -3.81
C ASN A 78 9.79 20.90 -2.88
N MET A 79 10.16 20.79 -1.60
CA MET A 79 9.43 19.97 -0.62
C MET A 79 8.02 20.47 -0.32
N SER A 80 7.73 21.78 -0.49
CA SER A 80 6.37 22.30 -0.32
C SER A 80 5.48 21.97 -1.51
N ASP A 81 6.06 21.86 -2.71
CA ASP A 81 5.39 21.46 -3.94
C ASP A 81 6.36 20.75 -4.90
N ILE A 82 6.33 19.42 -4.93
CA ILE A 82 7.21 18.65 -5.82
C ILE A 82 6.94 18.88 -7.31
N GLY A 83 5.84 19.50 -7.68
CA GLY A 83 5.60 19.95 -9.06
C GLY A 83 6.61 21.00 -9.53
N GLU A 84 7.28 21.67 -8.59
CA GLU A 84 8.34 22.64 -8.84
C GLU A 84 9.70 21.99 -8.78
N MET A 85 10.35 21.86 -9.94
CA MET A 85 11.74 21.40 -10.04
C MET A 85 12.69 22.57 -9.82
N ILE A 86 13.54 22.48 -8.79
CA ILE A 86 14.58 23.48 -8.48
C ILE A 86 15.76 23.32 -9.40
N GLY A 87 16.21 22.06 -9.64
CA GLY A 87 17.35 21.80 -10.48
C GLY A 87 17.56 20.34 -10.83
N LYS A 88 18.48 20.08 -11.76
CA LYS A 88 18.93 18.75 -12.12
C LYS A 88 20.43 18.73 -12.37
N THR A 89 21.07 17.64 -11.97
CA THR A 89 22.49 17.41 -12.17
C THR A 89 22.69 16.03 -12.79
N GLN A 90 23.42 15.97 -13.90
CA GLN A 90 23.73 14.72 -14.59
C GLN A 90 25.06 14.17 -14.12
N TRP A 91 25.13 12.86 -13.93
CA TRP A 91 26.36 12.11 -13.64
C TRP A 91 26.45 10.90 -14.56
N LEU A 92 26.97 11.16 -15.77
CA LEU A 92 27.05 10.18 -16.85
C LEU A 92 28.25 9.24 -16.68
N VAL A 93 28.07 8.00 -17.11
CA VAL A 93 29.18 7.04 -17.29
C VAL A 93 30.03 7.49 -18.44
N SER A 94 31.37 7.36 -18.30
CA SER A 94 32.29 7.65 -19.41
C SER A 94 32.04 6.69 -20.59
N PRO A 95 32.20 7.15 -21.85
CA PRO A 95 31.97 6.28 -23.01
C PRO A 95 32.84 5.01 -23.01
N SER A 96 34.06 5.09 -22.51
CA SER A 96 34.96 3.95 -22.38
C SER A 96 34.50 2.95 -21.33
N ALA A 97 34.06 3.42 -20.16
CA ALA A 97 33.57 2.54 -19.12
C ALA A 97 32.26 1.83 -19.56
N ARG A 98 31.36 2.57 -20.24
CA ARG A 98 30.12 1.98 -20.79
C ARG A 98 30.45 0.92 -21.85
N GLN A 99 31.40 1.17 -22.75
CA GLN A 99 31.78 0.21 -23.76
C GLN A 99 32.40 -1.06 -23.16
N ASN A 100 33.26 -0.92 -22.15
CA ASN A 100 33.85 -2.05 -21.44
C ASN A 100 32.77 -2.89 -20.76
N CYS A 101 31.86 -2.23 -20.05
CA CYS A 101 30.74 -2.88 -19.41
C CYS A 101 29.86 -3.67 -20.40
N LEU A 102 29.54 -3.08 -21.55
CA LEU A 102 28.75 -3.75 -22.60
C LEU A 102 29.44 -5.00 -23.17
N MET A 103 30.77 -4.98 -23.28
CA MET A 103 31.51 -6.17 -23.71
C MET A 103 31.53 -7.28 -22.70
N GLU A 104 31.42 -6.97 -21.39
CA GLU A 104 31.47 -7.94 -20.30
C GLU A 104 30.08 -8.45 -19.90
N HIS A 105 29.05 -7.61 -19.94
CA HIS A 105 27.72 -7.88 -19.36
C HIS A 105 26.56 -7.85 -20.33
N GLY A 106 26.71 -7.22 -21.52
CA GLY A 106 25.74 -7.30 -22.62
C GLY A 106 24.49 -6.42 -22.51
N ASP A 107 24.04 -5.99 -21.34
CA ASP A 107 22.85 -5.12 -21.19
C ASP A 107 23.23 -3.64 -21.06
N ILE A 108 22.78 -2.85 -22.04
CA ILE A 108 23.04 -1.42 -22.11
C ILE A 108 22.44 -0.66 -20.90
N LYS A 109 21.31 -1.13 -20.34
CA LYS A 109 20.66 -0.46 -19.22
C LYS A 109 21.42 -0.65 -17.91
N GLU A 110 21.99 -1.83 -17.68
CA GLU A 110 22.79 -2.11 -16.49
C GLU A 110 24.13 -1.38 -16.49
N CYS A 111 24.63 -0.98 -17.67
CA CYS A 111 25.86 -0.23 -17.85
C CYS A 111 25.70 1.29 -17.67
N ASP A 112 24.61 1.76 -17.12
CA ASP A 112 24.44 3.16 -16.75
C ASP A 112 24.81 3.40 -15.26
N ASN A 113 24.83 4.66 -14.86
CA ASN A 113 25.11 5.03 -13.49
C ASN A 113 23.79 5.19 -12.69
N TYR A 114 23.53 4.32 -11.74
CA TYR A 114 22.39 4.42 -10.82
C TYR A 114 22.86 5.05 -9.51
N ILE A 115 22.21 6.14 -9.10
CA ILE A 115 22.56 6.88 -7.89
C ILE A 115 22.01 6.11 -6.68
N LYS A 116 22.86 5.30 -6.04
CA LYS A 116 22.44 4.35 -4.99
C LYS A 116 22.36 4.96 -3.61
N SER A 117 23.20 5.94 -3.28
CA SER A 117 23.16 6.62 -2.00
C SER A 117 23.43 8.10 -2.12
N MET A 118 22.77 8.89 -1.28
CA MET A 118 22.96 10.33 -1.11
C MET A 118 22.96 10.61 0.38
N HIS A 119 23.99 11.27 0.88
CA HIS A 119 24.15 11.62 2.29
C HIS A 119 24.51 13.09 2.43
N ARG A 120 23.92 13.74 3.45
CA ARG A 120 24.33 15.09 3.85
C ARG A 120 25.65 15.01 4.60
N THR A 121 26.62 15.81 4.19
CA THR A 121 27.89 16.01 4.89
C THR A 121 27.76 17.07 5.97
N ASP A 122 28.72 17.15 6.91
CA ASP A 122 28.67 18.10 8.02
C ASP A 122 28.71 19.57 7.57
N ASP A 123 29.37 19.85 6.44
CA ASP A 123 29.40 21.18 5.79
C ASP A 123 28.10 21.52 5.03
N GLY A 124 27.10 20.62 5.03
CA GLY A 124 25.81 20.80 4.38
C GLY A 124 25.75 20.42 2.91
N ASN A 125 26.85 19.99 2.31
CA ASN A 125 26.92 19.44 0.96
C ASN A 125 26.39 17.99 0.92
N LEU A 126 26.63 17.31 -0.19
CA LEU A 126 26.23 15.91 -0.39
C LEU A 126 27.44 15.04 -0.72
N TYR A 127 27.48 13.85 -0.14
CA TYR A 127 28.29 12.74 -0.57
C TYR A 127 27.40 11.75 -1.31
N VAL A 128 27.68 11.50 -2.59
CA VAL A 128 26.81 10.75 -3.50
C VAL A 128 27.58 9.60 -4.11
N CYS A 129 26.98 8.40 -4.12
CA CYS A 129 27.59 7.22 -4.74
C CYS A 129 26.67 6.56 -5.75
N GLY A 130 27.23 6.07 -6.84
CA GLY A 130 26.52 5.36 -7.90
C GLY A 130 27.26 4.13 -8.40
N THR A 131 26.54 3.29 -9.17
CA THR A 131 27.04 2.02 -9.72
C THR A 131 28.07 2.22 -10.82
N ASN A 132 28.00 3.32 -11.57
CA ASN A 132 28.94 3.74 -12.61
C ASN A 132 29.41 2.58 -13.52
N ALA A 133 28.44 1.86 -14.13
CA ALA A 133 28.70 0.72 -15.00
C ALA A 133 29.52 -0.39 -14.31
N PHE A 134 28.99 -0.98 -13.24
CA PHE A 134 29.64 -2.01 -12.39
C PHE A 134 31.01 -1.60 -11.80
N SER A 135 31.36 -0.32 -11.89
CA SER A 135 32.56 0.25 -11.29
C SER A 135 32.18 1.36 -10.29
N PRO A 136 31.66 1.00 -9.12
CA PRO A 136 31.08 1.94 -8.18
C PRO A 136 32.01 3.11 -7.87
N SER A 137 31.46 4.31 -7.92
CA SER A 137 32.17 5.55 -7.68
C SER A 137 31.37 6.47 -6.79
N CYS A 138 32.03 7.28 -5.99
CA CYS A 138 31.44 8.33 -5.18
C CYS A 138 32.03 9.70 -5.59
N ASP A 139 31.26 10.76 -5.31
CA ASP A 139 31.67 12.13 -5.51
C ASP A 139 30.96 13.05 -4.54
N TYR A 140 31.44 14.29 -4.46
CA TYR A 140 30.79 15.33 -3.67
C TYR A 140 29.97 16.23 -4.61
N MET A 141 28.81 16.68 -4.11
CA MET A 141 27.99 17.69 -4.75
C MET A 141 27.78 18.85 -3.78
N SER A 142 28.05 20.06 -4.22
CA SER A 142 27.81 21.29 -3.48
C SER A 142 26.60 22.04 -4.03
N PHE A 143 26.05 22.93 -3.20
CA PHE A 143 24.95 23.81 -3.60
C PHE A 143 25.49 25.16 -4.03
N ASN A 144 25.26 25.55 -5.29
CA ASN A 144 25.54 26.86 -5.82
C ASN A 144 24.22 27.54 -6.23
N ASN A 145 23.84 28.62 -5.55
CA ASN A 145 22.54 29.30 -5.74
C ASN A 145 21.36 28.33 -5.76
N SER A 146 21.29 27.44 -4.78
CA SER A 146 20.29 26.36 -4.62
C SER A 146 20.33 25.23 -5.67
N HIS A 147 21.25 25.27 -6.65
CA HIS A 147 21.46 24.22 -7.64
C HIS A 147 22.60 23.30 -7.22
N LEU A 148 22.42 21.99 -7.43
CA LEU A 148 23.45 20.99 -7.18
C LEU A 148 24.50 21.00 -8.30
N VAL A 149 25.79 21.01 -7.92
CA VAL A 149 26.94 20.97 -8.82
C VAL A 149 27.91 19.90 -8.37
N MET A 150 28.38 19.07 -9.32
CA MET A 150 29.40 18.08 -9.08
C MET A 150 30.75 18.75 -8.78
N GLU A 151 31.42 18.32 -7.71
CA GLU A 151 32.79 18.82 -7.37
C GLU A 151 33.89 18.10 -8.13
N ASN A 152 33.61 16.97 -8.76
CA ASN A 152 34.59 16.12 -9.48
C ASN A 152 35.72 15.63 -8.57
N ARG A 153 35.44 15.37 -7.30
CA ARG A 153 36.35 14.81 -6.30
C ARG A 153 36.11 13.30 -6.16
N ARG A 154 36.31 12.57 -7.25
CA ARG A 154 35.99 11.15 -7.33
C ARG A 154 36.68 10.31 -6.27
N ASP A 155 35.91 9.41 -5.66
CA ASP A 155 36.36 8.43 -4.70
C ASP A 155 35.85 7.04 -5.09
N PHE A 156 36.56 5.99 -4.66
CA PHE A 156 36.17 4.61 -4.95
C PHE A 156 34.87 4.24 -4.22
N GLY A 157 33.93 3.64 -4.95
CA GLY A 157 32.61 3.24 -4.43
C GLY A 157 32.51 1.77 -4.00
N THR A 158 33.51 0.93 -4.33
CA THR A 158 33.48 -0.49 -3.97
C THR A 158 33.36 -0.70 -2.47
N GLY A 159 32.36 -1.50 -2.05
CA GLY A 159 32.02 -1.70 -0.65
C GLY A 159 31.22 -0.56 -0.01
N LYS A 160 31.00 0.57 -0.71
CA LYS A 160 30.14 1.68 -0.28
C LYS A 160 28.72 1.54 -0.86
N VAL A 161 28.63 1.17 -2.12
CA VAL A 161 27.38 0.84 -2.82
C VAL A 161 27.61 -0.43 -3.65
N PRO A 162 26.53 -1.16 -4.05
CA PRO A 162 26.67 -2.36 -4.85
C PRO A 162 27.16 -2.07 -6.27
N LEU A 163 27.69 -3.10 -6.92
CA LEU A 163 28.03 -3.07 -8.33
C LEU A 163 26.74 -3.14 -9.18
N ASP A 164 25.88 -4.10 -8.87
CA ASP A 164 24.60 -4.32 -9.54
C ASP A 164 23.56 -3.28 -9.07
N PRO A 165 22.90 -2.54 -9.99
CA PRO A 165 21.85 -1.59 -9.63
C PRO A 165 20.65 -2.20 -8.88
N ASN A 166 20.36 -3.48 -9.07
CA ASN A 166 19.23 -4.17 -8.46
C ASN A 166 19.54 -4.70 -7.05
N GLN A 167 20.81 -4.76 -6.66
CA GLN A 167 21.21 -5.33 -5.38
C GLN A 167 20.85 -4.41 -4.21
N ARG A 168 20.27 -5.02 -3.16
CA ARG A 168 19.93 -4.31 -1.92
C ARG A 168 21.19 -3.95 -1.12
N HIS A 169 21.20 -2.77 -0.57
CA HIS A 169 22.26 -2.27 0.30
C HIS A 169 21.70 -1.27 1.29
N THR A 170 22.49 -0.91 2.30
CA THR A 170 22.16 0.20 3.21
C THR A 170 23.43 0.94 3.58
N SER A 171 23.33 2.25 3.80
CA SER A 171 24.45 3.10 4.19
C SER A 171 23.99 4.24 5.08
N LEU A 172 24.92 4.77 5.87
CA LEU A 172 24.72 5.86 6.80
C LEU A 172 26.00 6.69 6.87
N LEU A 173 25.88 8.00 6.75
CA LEU A 173 26.98 8.93 6.97
C LEU A 173 26.90 9.52 8.39
N VAL A 174 27.95 9.42 9.17
CA VAL A 174 28.05 9.96 10.53
C VAL A 174 29.38 10.70 10.64
N GLU A 175 29.36 11.99 10.92
CA GLU A 175 30.56 12.84 11.02
C GLU A 175 31.52 12.61 9.84
N ASP A 176 31.01 12.75 8.61
CA ASP A 176 31.71 12.52 7.35
C ASP A 176 32.35 11.12 7.18
N THR A 177 31.99 10.19 8.04
CA THR A 177 32.40 8.78 7.94
C THR A 177 31.24 7.94 7.40
N LEU A 178 31.45 7.30 6.24
CA LEU A 178 30.42 6.43 5.67
C LEU A 178 30.51 5.02 6.26
N TYR A 179 29.40 4.57 6.84
CA TYR A 179 29.11 3.19 7.18
C TYR A 179 28.24 2.59 6.08
N SER A 180 28.61 1.42 5.56
CA SER A 180 27.93 0.78 4.43
C SER A 180 27.88 -0.73 4.57
N ALA A 181 26.75 -1.33 4.17
CA ALA A 181 26.58 -2.77 4.11
C ALA A 181 26.09 -3.14 2.70
N THR A 182 26.92 -3.89 1.96
CA THR A 182 26.72 -4.22 0.55
C THR A 182 27.55 -5.45 0.17
N TYR A 183 27.61 -5.75 -1.11
CA TYR A 183 28.51 -6.75 -1.68
C TYR A 183 29.63 -6.07 -2.47
N THR A 184 30.82 -6.67 -2.47
CA THR A 184 32.01 -6.10 -3.12
C THR A 184 32.36 -6.75 -4.45
N ASP A 185 31.63 -7.79 -4.82
CA ASP A 185 31.79 -8.53 -6.07
C ASP A 185 30.49 -8.53 -6.89
N PHE A 186 30.65 -8.79 -8.18
CA PHE A 186 29.54 -8.87 -9.13
C PHE A 186 28.57 -10.02 -8.82
N TRP A 187 29.11 -11.15 -8.37
CA TRP A 187 28.33 -12.38 -8.12
C TRP A 187 27.51 -12.35 -6.85
N GLY A 188 27.65 -11.29 -6.02
CA GLY A 188 26.97 -11.21 -4.74
C GLY A 188 27.43 -12.27 -3.73
N THR A 189 28.72 -12.67 -3.78
CA THR A 189 29.27 -13.70 -2.91
C THR A 189 30.11 -13.16 -1.76
N GLN A 190 30.51 -11.87 -1.84
CA GLN A 190 31.37 -11.22 -0.85
C GLN A 190 30.64 -10.06 -0.14
N PRO A 191 29.79 -10.39 0.84
CA PRO A 191 29.12 -9.36 1.64
C PRO A 191 30.11 -8.65 2.56
N VAL A 192 29.89 -7.35 2.77
CA VAL A 192 30.70 -6.56 3.67
C VAL A 192 29.84 -5.56 4.45
N PHE A 193 30.13 -5.41 5.74
CA PHE A 193 29.76 -4.24 6.52
C PHE A 193 31.02 -3.47 6.88
N GLN A 194 31.17 -2.24 6.41
CA GLN A 194 32.39 -1.47 6.54
C GLN A 194 32.16 -0.04 7.01
N LYS A 195 33.23 0.54 7.60
CA LYS A 195 33.43 1.95 7.91
C LYS A 195 34.49 2.48 6.96
N SER A 196 34.15 3.40 6.08
CA SER A 196 35.05 4.02 5.15
C SER A 196 35.76 5.21 5.78
N GLY A 197 37.04 5.40 5.46
CA GLY A 197 37.86 6.48 6.00
C GLY A 197 39.37 6.18 5.86
N PRO A 198 40.24 6.98 6.49
CA PRO A 198 41.68 6.75 6.42
C PRO A 198 42.14 5.37 6.90
N LYS A 199 41.35 4.78 7.84
CA LYS A 199 41.51 3.40 8.29
C LYS A 199 40.16 2.69 8.08
N THR A 200 39.99 2.10 6.91
CA THR A 200 38.79 1.31 6.64
C THR A 200 38.74 0.09 7.54
N LEU A 201 37.60 -0.07 8.26
CA LEU A 201 37.26 -1.29 8.98
C LEU A 201 36.17 -2.03 8.23
N LYS A 202 36.25 -3.37 8.25
CA LYS A 202 35.24 -4.22 7.61
C LYS A 202 35.01 -5.50 8.40
N THR A 203 33.91 -6.17 8.14
CA THR A 203 33.65 -7.54 8.61
C THR A 203 34.70 -8.51 8.05
N ASP A 204 34.96 -9.60 8.75
CA ASP A 204 35.75 -10.69 8.21
C ASP A 204 34.99 -11.38 7.07
N SER A 205 35.73 -11.94 6.11
CA SER A 205 35.14 -12.63 4.95
C SER A 205 34.59 -14.03 5.26
N SER A 206 34.72 -14.49 6.52
CA SER A 206 34.13 -15.78 6.92
C SER A 206 32.60 -15.70 6.92
N GLY A 207 31.93 -16.75 6.45
CA GLY A 207 30.47 -16.84 6.47
C GLY A 207 29.86 -16.80 7.88
N SER A 208 30.67 -16.95 8.94
CA SER A 208 30.17 -16.81 10.31
C SER A 208 29.80 -15.36 10.64
N TRP A 209 30.46 -14.37 10.05
CA TRP A 209 30.16 -12.94 10.26
C TRP A 209 28.92 -12.53 9.47
N LEU A 210 28.87 -12.81 8.17
CA LEU A 210 27.77 -12.51 7.27
C LEU A 210 27.56 -13.70 6.31
N ASN A 211 26.41 -14.37 6.40
CA ASN A 211 26.11 -15.57 5.62
C ASN A 211 24.98 -15.31 4.62
N ASP A 212 25.31 -14.95 3.39
CA ASP A 212 24.35 -14.63 2.32
C ASP A 212 23.27 -13.64 2.80
N PRO A 213 23.69 -12.42 3.25
CA PRO A 213 22.77 -11.46 3.87
C PRO A 213 21.93 -10.71 2.85
N THR A 214 20.70 -10.35 3.23
CA THR A 214 19.94 -9.28 2.59
C THR A 214 19.83 -8.10 3.55
N PHE A 215 20.47 -6.99 3.22
CA PHE A 215 20.51 -5.81 4.07
C PHE A 215 19.19 -5.04 4.03
N ALA A 216 18.65 -4.67 5.19
CA ALA A 216 17.37 -3.98 5.32
C ALA A 216 17.54 -2.50 5.69
N SER A 217 18.23 -2.20 6.79
CA SER A 217 18.36 -0.83 7.30
C SER A 217 19.59 -0.67 8.19
N MET A 218 20.05 0.59 8.36
CA MET A 218 21.14 0.98 9.25
C MET A 218 20.77 2.25 10.01
N SER A 219 21.11 2.33 11.30
CA SER A 219 20.78 3.47 12.13
C SER A 219 21.86 3.77 13.15
N LEU A 220 22.08 5.07 13.44
CA LEU A 220 22.86 5.56 14.54
C LEU A 220 21.98 5.69 15.79
N VAL A 221 22.46 5.16 16.91
CA VAL A 221 21.96 5.46 18.24
C VAL A 221 23.06 6.16 19.02
N GLU A 222 22.78 7.38 19.44
CA GLU A 222 23.71 8.25 20.18
C GLU A 222 23.74 7.83 21.65
N THR A 223 24.31 6.65 21.92
CA THR A 223 24.43 6.07 23.27
C THR A 223 25.42 6.83 24.13
N GLY A 224 26.36 7.55 23.52
CA GLY A 224 27.32 8.42 24.19
C GLY A 224 26.74 9.74 24.68
N ALA A 225 25.64 10.21 24.06
CA ALA A 225 24.99 11.45 24.47
C ALA A 225 24.41 11.32 25.88
N ASN A 226 24.90 12.15 26.82
CA ASN A 226 24.52 12.14 28.24
C ASN A 226 24.80 10.81 28.95
N SER A 227 25.79 10.02 28.51
CA SER A 227 26.19 8.81 29.19
C SER A 227 27.03 9.13 30.43
N GLU A 228 26.57 8.67 31.62
CA GLU A 228 27.33 8.76 32.86
C GLU A 228 28.57 7.85 32.88
N GLU A 229 28.59 6.81 32.02
CA GLU A 229 29.64 5.82 31.89
C GLU A 229 30.59 6.09 30.72
N GLY A 230 30.43 7.21 30.00
CA GLY A 230 31.23 7.57 28.83
C GLY A 230 31.14 6.54 27.72
N GLU A 231 29.93 5.95 27.51
CA GLU A 231 29.68 5.00 26.44
C GLU A 231 29.88 5.64 25.07
N ASP A 232 30.29 4.84 24.10
CA ASP A 232 30.44 5.23 22.72
C ASP A 232 29.11 5.09 21.94
N ASP A 233 28.89 5.88 20.92
CA ASP A 233 27.75 5.74 20.01
C ASP A 233 27.78 4.41 19.28
N SER A 234 26.59 3.92 18.95
CA SER A 234 26.42 2.60 18.34
C SER A 234 25.75 2.68 16.97
N ILE A 235 26.30 1.95 16.01
CA ILE A 235 25.69 1.75 14.68
C ILE A 235 25.02 0.38 14.66
N PHE A 236 23.72 0.38 14.40
CA PHE A 236 22.91 -0.82 14.28
C PHE A 236 22.66 -1.15 12.80
N LEU A 237 22.85 -2.42 12.43
CA LEU A 237 22.58 -2.95 11.10
C LEU A 237 21.52 -4.04 11.19
N PHE A 238 20.46 -3.94 10.40
CA PHE A 238 19.38 -4.93 10.31
C PHE A 238 19.46 -5.64 8.96
N PHE A 239 19.36 -6.97 8.99
CA PHE A 239 19.49 -7.81 7.78
C PHE A 239 18.86 -9.19 8.00
N THR A 240 18.68 -9.94 6.92
CA THR A 240 18.39 -11.36 6.98
C THR A 240 19.62 -12.15 6.55
N GLU A 241 19.82 -13.34 7.06
CA GLU A 241 20.91 -14.24 6.64
C GLU A 241 20.50 -15.70 6.77
N LYS A 242 21.27 -16.61 6.14
CA LYS A 242 21.17 -18.04 6.40
C LYS A 242 21.82 -18.35 7.75
N ALA A 243 21.04 -18.85 8.70
CA ALA A 243 21.54 -19.20 10.03
C ALA A 243 22.58 -20.34 9.95
N LEU A 244 23.66 -20.23 10.71
CA LEU A 244 24.64 -21.32 10.88
C LEU A 244 24.27 -22.24 12.04
N GLU A 245 23.64 -21.66 13.05
CA GLU A 245 23.01 -22.39 14.16
C GLU A 245 21.77 -23.14 13.65
N ARG A 246 21.31 -24.19 14.32
CA ARG A 246 20.12 -25.02 14.00
C ARG A 246 19.40 -24.70 12.68
N ASP A 247 19.12 -25.72 11.89
CA ASP A 247 18.18 -25.74 10.75
C ASP A 247 18.58 -25.00 9.46
N ARG A 248 19.65 -24.22 9.44
CA ARG A 248 20.15 -23.45 8.28
C ARG A 248 19.06 -22.64 7.53
N THR A 249 18.02 -22.22 8.26
CA THR A 249 16.93 -21.41 7.73
C THR A 249 17.32 -19.94 7.59
N LEU A 250 16.58 -19.19 6.80
CA LEU A 250 16.71 -17.74 6.80
C LEU A 250 16.18 -17.18 8.12
N VAL A 251 16.92 -16.22 8.69
CA VAL A 251 16.56 -15.57 9.96
C VAL A 251 16.82 -14.06 9.86
N SER A 252 16.13 -13.29 10.67
CA SER A 252 16.39 -11.86 10.83
C SER A 252 17.45 -11.63 11.92
N ARG A 253 18.32 -10.66 11.66
CA ARG A 253 19.41 -10.27 12.56
C ARG A 253 19.40 -8.76 12.83
N VAL A 254 19.89 -8.43 14.00
CA VAL A 254 20.41 -7.10 14.31
C VAL A 254 21.87 -7.23 14.69
N ALA A 255 22.74 -6.45 14.06
CA ALA A 255 24.14 -6.34 14.45
C ALA A 255 24.43 -4.94 14.99
N ARG A 256 25.49 -4.83 15.80
CA ARG A 256 25.97 -3.56 16.37
C ARG A 256 27.48 -3.47 16.24
N VAL A 257 27.98 -2.27 15.89
CA VAL A 257 29.37 -1.86 16.05
C VAL A 257 29.45 -0.55 16.80
N CYS A 258 30.57 -0.32 17.48
CA CYS A 258 30.84 0.94 18.18
C CYS A 258 31.42 1.97 17.21
N LYS A 259 30.95 3.22 17.26
CA LYS A 259 31.41 4.31 16.37
C LYS A 259 32.92 4.59 16.50
N GLY A 260 33.44 4.57 17.72
CA GLY A 260 34.84 4.77 18.04
C GLY A 260 35.78 3.59 17.78
N ASP A 261 35.26 2.46 17.26
CA ASP A 261 36.09 1.31 16.88
C ASP A 261 37.05 1.69 15.76
N ILE A 262 38.35 1.41 15.97
CA ILE A 262 39.43 1.65 15.01
C ILE A 262 40.22 0.37 14.67
N GLY A 263 39.65 -0.79 14.96
CA GLY A 263 40.22 -2.12 14.75
C GLY A 263 41.19 -2.55 15.84
N GLY A 264 41.71 -3.75 15.73
CA GLY A 264 42.65 -4.31 16.68
C GLY A 264 44.11 -4.19 16.22
N ARG A 265 45.05 -4.28 17.16
CA ARG A 265 46.51 -4.26 16.86
C ARG A 265 47.07 -5.67 16.77
N LYS A 266 46.67 -6.58 17.65
CA LYS A 266 47.21 -7.95 17.76
C LYS A 266 46.44 -8.98 16.95
N ALA A 267 45.16 -8.74 16.77
CA ALA A 267 44.23 -9.48 15.93
C ALA A 267 43.20 -8.50 15.38
N LEU A 268 42.40 -8.89 14.40
CA LEU A 268 41.37 -8.05 13.77
C LEU A 268 41.92 -6.72 13.23
N MET A 269 43.13 -6.72 12.66
CA MET A 269 43.68 -5.55 12.00
C MET A 269 42.79 -5.19 10.79
N SER A 270 42.37 -3.93 10.71
CA SER A 270 41.41 -3.47 9.69
C SER A 270 40.07 -4.24 9.69
N ARG A 271 39.71 -4.81 10.82
CA ARG A 271 38.45 -5.51 11.07
C ARG A 271 37.78 -4.93 12.30
N TRP A 272 36.47 -5.07 12.39
CA TRP A 272 35.71 -4.69 13.56
C TRP A 272 36.15 -5.50 14.79
N THR A 273 36.33 -4.82 15.90
CA THR A 273 36.55 -5.45 17.21
C THR A 273 35.27 -5.51 18.05
N SER A 274 34.28 -4.74 17.64
CA SER A 274 33.01 -4.56 18.36
C SER A 274 31.81 -5.16 17.64
N PHE A 275 31.97 -5.84 16.49
CA PHE A 275 30.89 -6.45 15.76
C PHE A 275 30.26 -7.60 16.55
N LEU A 276 29.01 -7.43 16.93
CA LEU A 276 28.17 -8.47 17.51
C LEU A 276 26.85 -8.54 16.73
N LYS A 277 26.26 -9.73 16.60
CA LYS A 277 24.93 -9.92 16.02
C LYS A 277 24.03 -10.77 16.90
N ALA A 278 22.73 -10.49 16.89
CA ALA A 278 21.71 -11.22 17.62
C ALA A 278 20.55 -11.58 16.70
N ARG A 279 19.83 -12.66 17.00
CA ARG A 279 18.60 -13.00 16.30
C ARG A 279 17.51 -11.97 16.67
N LEU A 280 16.81 -11.48 15.66
CA LEU A 280 15.66 -10.61 15.78
C LEU A 280 14.41 -11.42 15.48
N ASP A 281 13.46 -11.49 16.42
CA ASP A 281 12.27 -12.31 16.29
C ASP A 281 10.99 -11.47 16.24
N CYS A 282 10.08 -11.79 15.31
CA CYS A 282 8.75 -11.21 15.21
C CYS A 282 7.76 -12.36 14.93
N PRO A 283 7.20 -12.99 15.97
CA PRO A 283 6.38 -14.20 15.84
C PRO A 283 5.01 -13.87 15.26
N MET A 284 4.66 -14.39 14.07
CA MET A 284 3.37 -14.18 13.43
C MET A 284 2.35 -15.30 13.73
N GLY A 285 2.80 -16.46 14.22
CA GLY A 285 1.97 -17.61 14.58
C GLY A 285 2.78 -18.77 15.10
N GLN A 286 2.10 -19.75 15.71
CA GLN A 286 2.76 -20.97 16.21
C GLN A 286 3.15 -21.88 15.04
N GLY A 287 4.36 -22.44 15.09
CA GLY A 287 4.86 -23.40 14.08
C GLY A 287 5.26 -22.79 12.75
N MET A 288 5.25 -21.46 12.61
CA MET A 288 5.74 -20.79 11.41
C MET A 288 7.26 -20.69 11.36
N LEU A 289 7.81 -20.64 10.15
CA LEU A 289 9.23 -20.33 9.94
C LEU A 289 9.53 -18.91 10.47
N PRO A 290 10.79 -18.61 10.80
CA PRO A 290 11.19 -17.27 11.23
C PRO A 290 10.78 -16.20 10.22
N SER A 291 10.28 -15.09 10.71
CA SER A 291 9.90 -13.95 9.85
C SER A 291 11.13 -13.19 9.36
N LEU A 292 11.03 -12.60 8.15
CA LEU A 292 12.13 -11.89 7.49
C LEU A 292 11.90 -10.38 7.55
N VAL A 293 12.86 -9.66 8.14
CA VAL A 293 12.86 -8.20 8.23
C VAL A 293 13.00 -7.59 6.83
N GLN A 294 12.15 -6.61 6.51
CA GLN A 294 12.14 -5.91 5.22
C GLN A 294 12.68 -4.49 5.33
N ASP A 295 12.29 -3.77 6.39
CA ASP A 295 12.71 -2.40 6.65
C ASP A 295 12.62 -2.08 8.13
N VAL A 296 13.41 -1.10 8.60
CA VAL A 296 13.44 -0.69 10.00
C VAL A 296 13.55 0.83 10.11
N TYR A 297 12.72 1.41 10.95
CA TYR A 297 12.70 2.83 11.26
C TYR A 297 12.99 3.05 12.75
N LEU A 298 13.91 3.96 13.09
CA LEU A 298 14.20 4.36 14.44
C LEU A 298 13.37 5.58 14.83
N LEU A 299 12.44 5.41 15.76
CA LEU A 299 11.75 6.52 16.43
C LEU A 299 12.59 6.92 17.64
N LYS A 300 13.39 7.98 17.49
CA LYS A 300 14.26 8.49 18.56
C LYS A 300 13.43 9.08 19.70
N ASP A 301 13.79 8.79 20.93
CA ASP A 301 13.36 9.54 22.10
C ASP A 301 14.26 10.77 22.26
N GLN A 302 13.67 11.92 22.56
CA GLN A 302 14.40 13.20 22.64
C GLN A 302 15.20 13.37 23.94
N HIS A 303 14.87 12.61 24.98
CA HIS A 303 15.41 12.77 26.33
C HIS A 303 16.36 11.64 26.72
N ASP A 304 16.01 10.41 26.36
CA ASP A 304 16.79 9.23 26.73
C ASP A 304 16.76 8.20 25.58
N TRP A 305 17.92 7.98 24.95
CA TRP A 305 18.07 7.01 23.87
C TRP A 305 17.57 5.60 24.24
N ARG A 306 17.59 5.25 25.56
CA ARG A 306 17.11 3.96 26.06
C ARG A 306 15.64 3.73 25.77
N ASN A 307 14.85 4.82 25.65
CA ASN A 307 13.43 4.78 25.33
C ASN A 307 13.15 4.82 23.83
N SER A 308 14.18 5.06 23.00
CA SER A 308 14.04 4.97 21.54
C SER A 308 13.60 3.59 21.10
N VAL A 309 12.80 3.53 20.04
CA VAL A 309 12.15 2.29 19.58
C VAL A 309 12.42 2.08 18.10
N PHE A 310 12.89 0.90 17.75
CA PHE A 310 12.93 0.44 16.36
C PHE A 310 11.60 -0.19 15.98
N TYR A 311 10.96 0.33 14.96
CA TYR A 311 9.80 -0.26 14.30
C TYR A 311 10.27 -0.98 13.06
N ALA A 312 9.91 -2.25 12.92
CA ALA A 312 10.38 -3.07 11.82
C ALA A 312 9.23 -3.82 11.14
N THR A 313 9.25 -3.84 9.81
CA THR A 313 8.35 -4.64 9.00
C THR A 313 8.95 -6.00 8.73
N PHE A 314 8.10 -7.03 8.77
CA PHE A 314 8.46 -8.43 8.53
C PHE A 314 7.51 -9.09 7.55
N THR A 315 8.01 -10.08 6.81
CA THR A 315 7.22 -10.96 5.95
C THR A 315 7.41 -12.41 6.33
N SER A 316 6.40 -13.25 6.12
CA SER A 316 6.52 -14.70 6.24
C SER A 316 7.39 -15.26 5.11
N GLN A 317 7.99 -16.45 5.35
CA GLN A 317 8.75 -17.20 4.34
C GLN A 317 7.87 -18.15 3.52
N SER A 318 6.59 -18.27 3.85
CA SER A 318 5.66 -19.19 3.18
C SER A 318 4.89 -18.47 2.07
N ASP A 319 4.95 -19.01 0.86
CA ASP A 319 4.15 -18.50 -0.27
C ASP A 319 2.66 -18.87 -0.15
N SER A 320 2.35 -19.96 0.57
CA SER A 320 0.96 -20.41 0.79
C SER A 320 0.21 -19.59 1.84
N CYS A 321 0.93 -18.84 2.68
CA CYS A 321 0.35 -17.99 3.72
C CYS A 321 1.13 -16.66 3.76
N SER A 322 0.86 -15.78 2.79
CA SER A 322 1.50 -14.46 2.71
C SER A 322 1.02 -13.60 3.87
N GLN A 323 1.85 -13.46 4.90
CA GLN A 323 1.60 -12.58 6.04
C GLN A 323 2.72 -11.57 6.20
N SER A 324 2.36 -10.40 6.64
CA SER A 324 3.30 -9.36 7.07
C SER A 324 2.93 -8.85 8.44
N ALA A 325 3.94 -8.40 9.17
CA ALA A 325 3.77 -7.86 10.51
C ALA A 325 4.65 -6.64 10.76
N VAL A 326 4.26 -5.84 11.74
CA VAL A 326 5.11 -4.81 12.33
C VAL A 326 5.40 -5.20 13.75
N CYS A 327 6.70 -5.25 14.11
CA CYS A 327 7.17 -5.43 15.47
C CYS A 327 7.97 -4.20 15.94
N ALA A 328 7.92 -3.90 17.23
CA ALA A 328 8.68 -2.81 17.84
C ALA A 328 9.68 -3.34 18.85
N TYR A 329 10.88 -2.76 18.88
CA TYR A 329 11.98 -3.17 19.75
C TYR A 329 12.56 -1.96 20.46
N LYS A 330 12.60 -1.99 21.79
CA LYS A 330 13.23 -0.96 22.57
C LYS A 330 14.76 -1.07 22.46
N VAL A 331 15.44 0.05 22.24
CA VAL A 331 16.90 0.08 22.07
C VAL A 331 17.61 -0.55 23.29
N SER A 332 17.16 -0.23 24.50
CA SER A 332 17.71 -0.81 25.75
C SER A 332 17.60 -2.35 25.82
N ASP A 333 16.56 -2.94 25.23
CA ASP A 333 16.39 -4.41 25.21
C ASP A 333 17.36 -5.07 24.22
N ILE A 334 17.61 -4.42 23.08
CA ILE A 334 18.62 -4.86 22.10
C ILE A 334 20.00 -4.82 22.73
N ILE A 335 20.36 -3.73 23.42
CA ILE A 335 21.66 -3.60 24.10
C ILE A 335 21.80 -4.66 25.21
N ARG A 336 20.72 -4.93 25.95
CA ARG A 336 20.73 -6.00 26.95
C ARG A 336 21.01 -7.36 26.30
N ALA A 337 20.50 -7.64 25.12
CA ALA A 337 20.81 -8.87 24.38
C ALA A 337 22.30 -8.95 24.01
N PHE A 338 22.93 -7.85 23.60
CA PHE A 338 24.38 -7.79 23.35
C PHE A 338 25.25 -7.93 24.58
N ASN A 339 24.72 -7.63 25.76
CA ASN A 339 25.37 -7.87 27.04
C ASN A 339 25.06 -9.27 27.62
N GLY A 340 24.29 -10.09 26.91
CA GLY A 340 23.94 -11.45 27.29
C GLY A 340 25.02 -12.50 26.92
N PRO A 341 24.76 -13.80 27.06
CA PRO A 341 25.69 -14.86 26.71
C PRO A 341 25.93 -14.93 25.20
N PHE A 342 27.10 -15.45 24.83
CA PHE A 342 27.45 -15.75 23.44
C PHE A 342 26.93 -17.12 23.02
N TRP A 343 26.72 -17.30 21.73
CA TRP A 343 26.43 -18.60 21.13
C TRP A 343 27.72 -19.26 20.69
N SER A 344 27.86 -20.56 20.92
CA SER A 344 29.03 -21.33 20.46
C SER A 344 29.05 -21.39 18.92
N GLU A 345 30.22 -21.25 18.31
CA GLU A 345 30.41 -21.38 16.85
C GLU A 345 29.89 -22.74 16.32
N TYR A 346 29.94 -23.79 17.13
CA TYR A 346 29.43 -25.13 16.80
C TYR A 346 27.98 -25.42 17.20
N GLY A 347 27.27 -24.43 17.70
CA GLY A 347 25.86 -24.17 17.51
C GLY A 347 24.82 -24.95 18.31
N SER A 348 25.13 -25.60 19.46
CA SER A 348 24.05 -26.27 20.19
C SER A 348 23.64 -25.67 21.53
N SER A 349 24.43 -24.79 22.12
CA SER A 349 24.15 -24.18 23.42
C SER A 349 24.86 -22.82 23.59
N PRO A 350 24.39 -21.96 24.52
CA PRO A 350 25.15 -20.81 24.97
C PRO A 350 26.52 -21.25 25.55
N LEU A 351 27.54 -20.37 25.36
CA LEU A 351 28.85 -20.59 25.96
C LEU A 351 28.75 -20.38 27.48
N GLU A 352 29.25 -21.38 28.25
CA GLU A 352 29.34 -21.33 29.71
C GLU A 352 30.74 -20.93 30.21
N GLU A 353 31.67 -20.60 29.31
CA GLU A 353 33.05 -20.24 29.63
C GLU A 353 33.13 -18.83 30.24
N GLU A 354 34.14 -18.63 31.11
CA GLU A 354 34.47 -17.33 31.65
C GLU A 354 34.97 -16.39 30.56
N LEU A 355 34.33 -15.23 30.42
CA LEU A 355 34.65 -14.29 29.37
C LEU A 355 35.94 -13.53 29.68
N PRO A 356 36.81 -13.30 28.67
CA PRO A 356 37.97 -12.44 28.83
C PRO A 356 37.57 -11.00 29.15
N TYR A 357 38.44 -10.30 29.89
CA TYR A 357 38.25 -8.87 30.19
C TYR A 357 39.20 -8.02 29.33
N PRO A 358 38.74 -6.90 28.77
CA PRO A 358 37.37 -6.40 28.69
C PRO A 358 36.43 -7.34 27.94
N ARG A 359 35.11 -7.26 28.26
CA ARG A 359 34.09 -8.06 27.60
C ARG A 359 34.25 -8.02 26.07
N PRO A 360 34.31 -9.15 25.37
CA PRO A 360 34.43 -9.20 23.90
C PRO A 360 33.30 -8.42 23.22
N GLY A 361 33.64 -7.60 22.23
CA GLY A 361 32.69 -6.81 21.47
C GLY A 361 32.10 -5.59 22.21
N ALA A 362 32.50 -5.32 23.46
CA ALA A 362 32.04 -4.12 24.18
C ALA A 362 32.61 -2.84 23.57
N CYS A 363 31.83 -1.76 23.62
CA CYS A 363 32.33 -0.41 23.31
C CYS A 363 33.22 0.08 24.45
N ILE A 364 34.24 0.89 24.13
CA ILE A 364 35.15 1.46 25.11
C ILE A 364 34.38 2.49 25.94
N ASN A 365 34.37 2.34 27.27
CA ASN A 365 33.76 3.23 28.23
C ASN A 365 34.75 3.73 29.27
N ASP A 366 34.33 4.62 30.18
CA ASP A 366 35.21 5.23 31.17
C ASP A 366 35.80 4.20 32.13
N ALA A 367 35.07 3.18 32.52
CA ALA A 367 35.61 2.10 33.37
C ALA A 367 36.74 1.34 32.67
N MET A 368 36.66 1.14 31.38
CA MET A 368 37.72 0.52 30.55
C MET A 368 38.91 1.49 30.40
N ARG A 369 38.67 2.78 30.14
CA ARG A 369 39.72 3.81 30.05
C ARG A 369 40.51 3.93 31.36
N ALA A 370 39.82 3.91 32.48
CA ALA A 370 40.46 3.92 33.82
C ALA A 370 41.39 2.72 34.08
N ARG A 371 41.15 1.59 33.37
CA ARG A 371 41.99 0.40 33.43
C ARG A 371 43.05 0.32 32.32
N GLY A 372 43.25 1.40 31.58
CA GLY A 372 44.30 1.54 30.56
C GLY A 372 43.89 1.17 29.11
N PHE A 373 42.59 0.88 28.84
CA PHE A 373 42.09 0.62 27.52
C PHE A 373 41.51 1.91 26.89
N GLN A 374 42.36 2.75 26.31
CA GLN A 374 41.98 4.05 25.76
C GLN A 374 41.23 3.91 24.41
N SER A 375 41.50 2.85 23.67
CA SER A 375 40.93 2.57 22.35
C SER A 375 40.83 1.07 22.10
N SER A 376 40.19 0.68 21.01
CA SER A 376 40.12 -0.73 20.55
C SER A 376 41.49 -1.31 20.21
N LEU A 377 42.52 -0.50 19.98
CA LEU A 377 43.91 -0.95 19.76
C LEU A 377 44.56 -1.52 21.02
N ASP A 378 44.05 -1.15 22.20
CA ASP A 378 44.61 -1.59 23.47
C ASP A 378 44.01 -2.90 23.98
N LEU A 379 43.00 -3.42 23.28
CA LEU A 379 42.31 -4.65 23.64
C LEU A 379 43.27 -5.87 23.64
N PRO A 380 43.19 -6.75 24.66
CA PRO A 380 44.01 -7.96 24.74
C PRO A 380 43.77 -8.90 23.54
N LYS A 381 44.79 -9.71 23.23
CA LYS A 381 44.70 -10.69 22.16
C LYS A 381 43.57 -11.70 22.38
N GLU A 382 43.39 -12.12 23.62
CA GLU A 382 42.37 -13.08 24.06
C GLU A 382 40.94 -12.54 23.77
N THR A 383 40.69 -11.27 24.13
CA THR A 383 39.41 -10.59 23.85
C THR A 383 39.15 -10.49 22.35
N LEU A 384 40.19 -10.12 21.56
CA LEU A 384 40.08 -9.96 20.11
C LEU A 384 39.88 -11.33 19.42
N GLN A 385 40.58 -12.37 19.88
CA GLN A 385 40.42 -13.71 19.31
C GLN A 385 39.05 -14.28 19.65
N PHE A 386 38.57 -14.07 20.88
CA PHE A 386 37.23 -14.53 21.27
C PHE A 386 36.16 -13.93 20.38
N VAL A 387 36.14 -12.58 20.14
CA VAL A 387 35.11 -11.94 19.31
C VAL A 387 35.23 -12.34 17.83
N LYS A 388 36.43 -12.63 17.36
CA LYS A 388 36.63 -13.14 16.00
C LYS A 388 35.92 -14.46 15.78
N GLU A 389 35.92 -15.34 16.78
CA GLU A 389 35.32 -16.66 16.73
C GLU A 389 33.86 -16.68 17.18
N ASN A 390 33.50 -15.85 18.19
CA ASN A 390 32.20 -15.84 18.82
C ASN A 390 31.59 -14.43 18.82
N HIS A 391 30.83 -14.10 17.79
CA HIS A 391 30.20 -12.79 17.63
C HIS A 391 28.67 -12.88 17.56
N LEU A 392 28.10 -14.09 17.67
CA LEU A 392 26.68 -14.34 17.73
C LEU A 392 26.20 -14.43 19.18
N MET A 393 25.17 -13.64 19.52
CA MET A 393 24.56 -13.64 20.84
C MET A 393 23.53 -14.76 20.97
N ALA A 394 23.49 -15.42 22.12
CA ALA A 394 22.51 -16.46 22.42
C ALA A 394 21.12 -15.87 22.75
N THR A 395 21.08 -14.64 23.26
CA THR A 395 19.83 -13.96 23.58
C THR A 395 19.12 -13.49 22.31
N VAL A 396 17.89 -13.95 22.11
CA VAL A 396 17.02 -13.51 21.04
C VAL A 396 16.36 -12.17 21.41
N VAL A 397 16.43 -11.20 20.51
CA VAL A 397 15.74 -9.91 20.67
C VAL A 397 14.26 -10.10 20.34
N ARG A 398 13.39 -9.87 21.31
CA ARG A 398 11.94 -10.04 21.20
C ARG A 398 11.22 -8.70 21.13
N PRO A 399 10.03 -8.65 20.52
CA PRO A 399 9.23 -7.44 20.46
C PRO A 399 8.84 -6.90 21.84
N LEU A 400 8.76 -5.58 21.97
CA LEU A 400 8.39 -4.85 23.19
C LEU A 400 7.06 -5.35 23.80
N THR A 401 6.09 -5.70 22.97
CA THR A 401 4.75 -6.20 23.34
C THR A 401 4.68 -7.73 23.46
N GLY A 402 5.82 -8.43 23.36
CA GLY A 402 5.86 -9.90 23.30
C GLY A 402 5.39 -10.50 21.97
N GLY A 403 4.84 -9.71 21.08
CA GLY A 403 4.34 -10.09 19.75
C GLY A 403 4.22 -8.89 18.80
N PRO A 404 3.68 -9.10 17.59
CA PRO A 404 3.50 -8.04 16.61
C PRO A 404 2.53 -6.94 17.08
N LEU A 405 2.81 -5.70 16.69
CA LEU A 405 1.88 -4.57 16.83
C LEU A 405 0.71 -4.69 15.83
N LEU A 406 1.01 -5.14 14.61
CA LEU A 406 0.07 -5.29 13.51
C LEU A 406 0.42 -6.56 12.72
N VAL A 407 -0.58 -7.33 12.31
CA VAL A 407 -0.46 -8.46 11.37
C VAL A 407 -1.47 -8.28 10.25
N GLN A 408 -1.02 -8.42 9.01
CA GLN A 408 -1.86 -8.40 7.80
C GLN A 408 -1.66 -9.69 7.01
N SER A 409 -2.75 -10.26 6.50
CA SER A 409 -2.74 -11.35 5.53
C SER A 409 -2.85 -10.79 4.10
N ASP A 410 -2.31 -11.51 3.13
CA ASP A 410 -2.40 -11.20 1.70
C ASP A 410 -1.83 -9.80 1.33
N THR A 411 -0.83 -9.36 2.10
CA THR A 411 -0.16 -8.07 1.90
C THR A 411 1.30 -8.22 2.31
N ARG A 412 2.24 -7.77 1.47
CA ARG A 412 3.67 -7.77 1.78
C ARG A 412 4.14 -6.35 2.10
N PHE A 413 4.62 -6.14 3.31
CA PHE A 413 5.19 -4.86 3.74
C PHE A 413 6.60 -4.70 3.18
N THR A 414 6.90 -3.51 2.66
CA THR A 414 8.20 -3.20 2.04
C THR A 414 8.97 -2.12 2.78
N LYS A 415 8.28 -1.07 3.23
CA LYS A 415 8.88 0.09 3.90
C LYS A 415 8.04 0.54 5.08
N ILE A 416 8.69 1.21 6.04
CA ILE A 416 8.02 1.80 7.20
C ILE A 416 8.68 3.13 7.59
N VAL A 417 7.84 4.13 7.89
CA VAL A 417 8.22 5.31 8.66
C VAL A 417 7.20 5.51 9.78
N VAL A 418 7.62 6.09 10.90
CA VAL A 418 6.75 6.28 12.06
C VAL A 418 6.79 7.73 12.48
N ASP A 419 5.62 8.34 12.63
CA ASP A 419 5.47 9.69 13.14
C ASP A 419 5.02 9.69 14.61
N ARG A 420 5.60 10.56 15.41
CA ARG A 420 5.21 10.79 16.80
C ARG A 420 4.15 11.89 16.82
N VAL A 421 2.90 11.51 16.99
CA VAL A 421 1.77 12.44 16.94
C VAL A 421 1.27 12.72 18.36
N THR A 422 1.25 14.00 18.74
CA THR A 422 0.67 14.44 20.01
C THR A 422 -0.82 14.71 19.80
N ALA A 423 -1.67 13.97 20.50
CA ALA A 423 -3.12 14.16 20.51
C ALA A 423 -3.52 15.39 21.34
N LEU A 424 -4.80 15.81 21.21
CA LEU A 424 -5.31 16.98 21.97
C LEU A 424 -5.28 16.81 23.49
N ASN A 425 -5.28 15.58 23.99
CA ASN A 425 -5.10 15.28 25.42
C ASN A 425 -3.65 15.33 25.90
N GLY A 426 -2.69 15.62 24.99
CA GLY A 426 -1.27 15.66 25.27
C GLY A 426 -0.55 14.31 25.21
N GLU A 427 -1.26 13.21 24.97
CA GLU A 427 -0.63 11.89 24.79
C GLU A 427 0.03 11.75 23.43
N GLU A 428 1.17 11.08 23.40
CA GLU A 428 1.89 10.77 22.17
C GLU A 428 1.51 9.40 21.63
N HIS A 429 1.17 9.35 20.34
CA HIS A 429 0.79 8.15 19.64
C HIS A 429 1.72 7.92 18.43
N PRO A 430 2.47 6.81 18.38
CA PRO A 430 3.21 6.42 17.19
C PRO A 430 2.25 6.02 16.07
N VAL A 431 2.27 6.77 14.97
CA VAL A 431 1.51 6.45 13.75
C VAL A 431 2.46 5.83 12.73
N MET A 432 2.16 4.61 12.34
CA MET A 432 2.94 3.83 11.38
C MET A 432 2.42 4.09 9.97
N LEU A 433 3.30 4.50 9.06
CA LEU A 433 3.03 4.64 7.62
C LEU A 433 3.83 3.54 6.91
N ILE A 434 3.11 2.60 6.31
CA ILE A 434 3.67 1.32 5.85
C ILE A 434 3.43 1.18 4.35
N GLY A 435 4.50 1.05 3.58
CA GLY A 435 4.46 0.74 2.16
C GLY A 435 4.29 -0.75 1.90
N THR A 436 3.56 -1.10 0.84
CA THR A 436 3.33 -2.47 0.40
C THR A 436 3.95 -2.76 -0.97
N ASP A 437 4.10 -4.02 -1.32
CA ASP A 437 4.58 -4.51 -2.61
C ASP A 437 3.61 -4.23 -3.77
N SER A 438 2.35 -4.01 -3.47
CA SER A 438 1.29 -3.69 -4.42
C SER A 438 1.01 -2.18 -4.57
N GLY A 439 1.84 -1.32 -3.96
CA GLY A 439 1.77 0.14 -4.11
C GLY A 439 0.71 0.81 -3.24
N TRP A 440 0.27 0.15 -2.17
CA TRP A 440 -0.59 0.75 -1.17
C TRP A 440 0.22 1.28 0.01
N LEU A 441 -0.14 2.46 0.48
CA LEU A 441 0.34 3.03 1.72
C LEU A 441 -0.71 2.81 2.81
N GLN A 442 -0.35 2.14 3.89
CA GLN A 442 -1.22 1.94 5.04
C GLN A 442 -0.84 2.88 6.18
N LYS A 443 -1.84 3.57 6.75
CA LYS A 443 -1.72 4.32 8.00
C LYS A 443 -2.29 3.46 9.13
N ALA A 444 -1.45 3.11 10.10
CA ALA A 444 -1.82 2.21 11.18
C ALA A 444 -1.41 2.74 12.55
N VAL A 445 -2.17 2.35 13.56
CA VAL A 445 -1.91 2.68 14.97
C VAL A 445 -2.06 1.44 15.86
N LYS A 446 -1.33 1.42 16.97
CA LYS A 446 -1.53 0.48 18.07
C LYS A 446 -2.02 1.27 19.28
N LEU A 447 -3.24 1.05 19.67
CA LEU A 447 -3.84 1.67 20.85
C LEU A 447 -3.74 0.73 22.05
N ASN A 448 -3.69 1.32 23.25
CA ASN A 448 -3.52 0.55 24.48
C ASN A 448 -4.67 -0.46 24.67
N GLY A 449 -4.30 -1.73 24.94
CA GLY A 449 -5.25 -2.81 25.19
C GLY A 449 -5.98 -3.38 23.96
N GLU A 450 -5.65 -2.91 22.75
CA GLU A 450 -6.26 -3.39 21.50
C GLU A 450 -5.20 -3.93 20.53
N ASP A 451 -5.61 -4.73 19.56
CA ASP A 451 -4.75 -5.09 18.42
C ASP A 451 -4.48 -3.87 17.53
N GLY A 452 -3.34 -3.88 16.82
CA GLY A 452 -3.04 -2.85 15.84
C GLY A 452 -4.10 -2.79 14.75
N ARG A 453 -4.49 -1.58 14.37
CA ARG A 453 -5.51 -1.34 13.34
C ARG A 453 -4.98 -0.46 12.22
N VAL A 454 -5.38 -0.79 10.99
CA VAL A 454 -5.14 0.07 9.82
C VAL A 454 -6.31 1.05 9.71
N LEU A 455 -6.02 2.34 9.86
CA LEU A 455 -7.01 3.42 9.77
C LEU A 455 -7.44 3.63 8.33
N GLU A 456 -6.46 3.73 7.43
CA GLU A 456 -6.70 3.86 6.00
C GLU A 456 -5.55 3.25 5.19
N GLU A 457 -5.87 2.82 3.98
CA GLU A 457 -4.88 2.49 2.97
C GLU A 457 -5.15 3.31 1.71
N LEU A 458 -4.08 3.83 1.12
CA LEU A 458 -4.10 4.71 -0.03
C LEU A 458 -3.37 4.04 -1.20
N GLN A 459 -4.04 3.87 -2.34
CA GLN A 459 -3.39 3.35 -3.54
C GLN A 459 -2.55 4.46 -4.17
N LEU A 460 -1.22 4.33 -4.17
CA LEU A 460 -0.31 5.35 -4.68
C LEU A 460 0.09 5.12 -6.14
N PHE A 461 0.04 3.89 -6.62
CA PHE A 461 0.35 3.54 -8.00
C PHE A 461 -0.85 2.89 -8.68
N GLN A 462 -1.08 3.21 -9.95
CA GLN A 462 -2.20 2.65 -10.73
C GLN A 462 -1.98 1.16 -11.02
N ALA A 463 -0.76 0.79 -11.38
CA ALA A 463 -0.34 -0.61 -11.50
C ALA A 463 0.35 -1.07 -10.20
N PRO A 464 0.26 -2.35 -9.82
CA PRO A 464 0.96 -2.86 -8.64
C PRO A 464 2.47 -2.73 -8.79
N HIS A 465 3.09 -1.94 -7.91
CA HIS A 465 4.54 -1.79 -7.77
C HIS A 465 4.92 -1.63 -6.30
N PRO A 466 6.06 -2.17 -5.87
CA PRO A 466 6.51 -1.99 -4.50
C PRO A 466 6.78 -0.53 -4.16
N ILE A 467 6.48 -0.15 -2.93
CA ILE A 467 6.94 1.11 -2.35
C ILE A 467 8.35 0.85 -1.79
N ASP A 468 9.38 1.27 -2.53
CA ASP A 468 10.79 1.05 -2.17
C ASP A 468 11.43 2.25 -1.47
N PHE A 469 10.78 3.42 -1.55
CA PHE A 469 11.24 4.67 -0.95
C PHE A 469 10.11 5.30 -0.15
N LEU A 470 10.42 5.74 1.06
CA LEU A 470 9.46 6.42 1.92
C LEU A 470 10.22 7.43 2.79
N GLN A 471 9.93 8.71 2.60
CA GLN A 471 10.53 9.82 3.35
C GLN A 471 9.42 10.64 4.00
N LEU A 472 9.50 10.82 5.30
CA LEU A 472 8.53 11.58 6.08
C LEU A 472 9.20 12.86 6.62
N SER A 473 8.55 13.99 6.38
CA SER A 473 8.81 15.23 7.10
C SER A 473 7.77 15.37 8.22
N SER A 474 8.14 14.98 9.43
CA SER A 474 7.25 15.09 10.60
C SER A 474 6.89 16.53 10.94
N SER A 475 7.74 17.49 10.63
CA SER A 475 7.50 18.92 10.86
C SER A 475 6.33 19.44 10.02
N THR A 476 6.30 19.08 8.73
CA THR A 476 5.28 19.54 7.78
C THR A 476 4.13 18.54 7.57
N GLY A 477 4.28 17.30 8.01
CA GLY A 477 3.33 16.21 7.75
C GLY A 477 3.31 15.76 6.29
N GLN A 478 4.39 16.04 5.54
CA GLN A 478 4.50 15.61 4.15
C GLN A 478 5.23 14.28 4.05
N LEU A 479 4.71 13.39 3.23
CA LEU A 479 5.30 12.10 2.90
C LEU A 479 5.66 12.08 1.42
N TYR A 480 6.86 11.59 1.13
CA TYR A 480 7.38 11.48 -0.23
C TYR A 480 7.69 10.03 -0.54
N THR A 481 7.33 9.61 -1.74
CA THR A 481 7.60 8.29 -2.29
C THR A 481 7.71 8.37 -3.81
N GLY A 482 8.01 7.26 -4.46
CA GLY A 482 8.04 7.22 -5.92
C GLY A 482 8.40 5.86 -6.46
N PHE A 483 8.20 5.72 -7.77
CA PHE A 483 8.56 4.55 -8.55
C PHE A 483 8.95 4.99 -9.97
N ASN A 484 10.05 4.47 -10.49
CA ASN A 484 10.58 4.77 -11.83
C ASN A 484 10.79 6.28 -12.05
N ASP A 485 9.93 6.95 -12.81
CA ASP A 485 9.96 8.40 -13.10
C ASP A 485 8.90 9.20 -12.33
N LEU A 486 8.01 8.51 -11.61
CA LEU A 486 6.92 9.12 -10.85
C LEU A 486 7.36 9.37 -9.41
N ILE A 487 7.35 10.62 -8.97
CA ILE A 487 7.52 11.04 -7.58
C ILE A 487 6.18 11.53 -7.04
N ILE A 488 5.85 11.15 -5.83
CA ILE A 488 4.57 11.46 -5.17
C ILE A 488 4.82 12.17 -3.86
N GLN A 489 4.05 13.21 -3.60
CA GLN A 489 3.93 13.92 -2.33
C GLN A 489 2.50 13.83 -1.83
N LEU A 490 2.31 13.50 -0.57
CA LEU A 490 1.00 13.46 0.08
C LEU A 490 1.06 13.99 1.51
N ASN A 491 -0.06 14.54 1.97
CA ASN A 491 -0.22 15.02 3.34
C ASN A 491 -0.73 13.88 4.23
N THR A 492 0.06 13.49 5.24
CA THR A 492 -0.33 12.44 6.21
C THR A 492 -1.44 12.90 7.17
N ARG A 493 -1.62 14.23 7.32
CA ARG A 493 -2.57 14.89 8.21
C ARG A 493 -3.87 15.28 7.50
N ASP A 494 -4.19 14.64 6.35
CA ASP A 494 -5.43 14.90 5.63
C ASP A 494 -6.60 14.20 6.30
N CYS A 495 -7.41 14.99 7.02
CA CYS A 495 -8.61 14.54 7.72
C CYS A 495 -9.91 14.74 6.91
N SER A 496 -9.81 15.30 5.69
CA SER A 496 -10.97 15.65 4.86
C SER A 496 -11.81 14.45 4.42
N ARG A 497 -11.26 13.25 4.50
CA ARG A 497 -11.94 11.98 4.22
C ARG A 497 -12.96 11.58 5.27
N TYR A 498 -12.86 12.09 6.50
CA TYR A 498 -13.84 11.88 7.57
C TYR A 498 -14.91 12.95 7.47
N LYS A 499 -16.04 12.61 6.83
CA LYS A 499 -17.08 13.59 6.45
C LYS A 499 -18.00 14.01 7.59
N PHE A 500 -18.09 13.25 8.68
CA PHE A 500 -19.01 13.43 9.78
C PHE A 500 -18.28 13.36 11.12
N CYS A 501 -18.84 13.99 12.14
CA CYS A 501 -18.25 13.99 13.47
C CYS A 501 -18.05 12.55 14.00
N SER A 502 -19.07 11.71 13.92
CA SER A 502 -18.96 10.32 14.34
C SER A 502 -17.89 9.53 13.56
N ASP A 503 -17.74 9.78 12.26
CA ASP A 503 -16.72 9.14 11.43
C ASP A 503 -15.30 9.61 11.83
N CYS A 504 -15.14 10.91 12.12
CA CYS A 504 -13.89 11.52 12.54
C CYS A 504 -13.45 10.97 13.93
N VAL A 505 -14.36 10.94 14.90
CA VAL A 505 -14.05 10.51 16.28
C VAL A 505 -13.84 8.99 16.35
N LEU A 506 -14.71 8.18 15.70
CA LEU A 506 -14.57 6.72 15.68
C LEU A 506 -13.36 6.22 14.91
N ALA A 507 -12.83 7.01 13.95
CA ALA A 507 -11.59 6.68 13.28
C ALA A 507 -10.42 6.58 14.27
N ARG A 508 -10.44 7.37 15.34
CA ARG A 508 -9.39 7.40 16.37
C ARG A 508 -8.03 7.64 15.73
N ASP A 509 -8.01 8.50 14.71
CA ASP A 509 -6.80 8.93 14.00
C ASP A 509 -6.11 10.01 14.83
N PRO A 510 -4.87 9.80 15.33
CA PRO A 510 -4.18 10.76 16.16
C PRO A 510 -3.95 12.12 15.48
N TYR A 511 -3.91 12.17 14.17
CA TYR A 511 -3.79 13.43 13.42
C TYR A 511 -5.07 14.27 13.42
N CYS A 512 -6.26 13.68 13.69
CA CYS A 512 -7.55 14.24 13.32
C CYS A 512 -8.49 14.47 14.49
N GLY A 513 -9.22 15.59 14.47
CA GLY A 513 -10.30 15.88 15.40
C GLY A 513 -11.43 16.63 14.70
N TRP A 514 -12.65 16.58 15.26
CA TRP A 514 -13.81 17.26 14.73
C TRP A 514 -13.92 18.68 15.25
N ASP A 515 -13.84 19.65 14.38
CA ASP A 515 -14.06 21.07 14.70
C ASP A 515 -15.56 21.38 14.74
N MET A 516 -16.07 21.72 15.94
CA MET A 516 -17.48 22.02 16.18
C MET A 516 -17.92 23.35 15.54
N VAL A 517 -16.99 24.28 15.31
CA VAL A 517 -17.29 25.58 14.72
C VAL A 517 -17.36 25.45 13.20
N GLN A 518 -16.34 24.82 12.61
CA GLN A 518 -16.24 24.64 11.16
C GLN A 518 -17.05 23.44 10.64
N GLN A 519 -17.61 22.62 11.52
CA GLN A 519 -18.38 21.41 11.21
C GLN A 519 -17.65 20.48 10.21
N ARG A 520 -16.36 20.25 10.46
CA ARG A 520 -15.51 19.36 9.65
C ARG A 520 -14.42 18.68 10.48
N CYS A 521 -13.96 17.55 10.00
CA CYS A 521 -12.77 16.90 10.55
C CYS A 521 -11.52 17.64 10.09
N THR A 522 -10.63 17.99 11.02
CA THR A 522 -9.44 18.81 10.78
C THR A 522 -8.21 18.23 11.45
N SER A 523 -7.04 18.62 10.98
CA SER A 523 -5.78 18.26 11.64
C SER A 523 -5.68 18.94 13.00
N VAL A 524 -5.25 18.19 14.02
CA VAL A 524 -5.05 18.70 15.38
C VAL A 524 -3.67 19.33 15.60
N ALA A 525 -2.79 19.27 14.60
CA ALA A 525 -1.44 19.82 14.71
C ALA A 525 -1.45 21.32 15.02
N GLY A 526 -0.83 21.70 16.14
CA GLY A 526 -0.75 23.09 16.61
C GLY A 526 -2.04 23.66 17.19
N LEU A 527 -3.11 22.86 17.33
CA LEU A 527 -4.35 23.29 17.97
C LEU A 527 -4.29 23.07 19.49
N GLN A 528 -4.91 23.98 20.23
CA GLN A 528 -5.19 23.78 21.65
C GLN A 528 -6.64 23.27 21.81
N SER A 529 -6.89 22.43 22.82
CA SER A 529 -8.23 21.92 23.09
C SER A 529 -9.22 23.07 23.39
N GLY A 530 -10.34 23.09 22.68
CA GLY A 530 -11.38 24.10 22.91
C GLY A 530 -12.65 23.80 22.11
N SER A 531 -12.57 23.92 20.79
CA SER A 531 -13.69 23.67 19.88
C SER A 531 -13.60 22.35 19.11
N VAL A 532 -12.49 21.60 19.30
CA VAL A 532 -12.21 20.37 18.55
C VAL A 532 -12.41 19.14 19.44
N ILE A 533 -13.20 18.18 18.97
CA ILE A 533 -13.45 16.90 19.62
C ILE A 533 -12.46 15.86 19.07
N GLN A 534 -11.73 15.21 19.97
CA GLN A 534 -10.91 14.05 19.67
C GLN A 534 -10.96 13.09 20.87
N ASP A 535 -11.23 11.83 20.63
CA ASP A 535 -11.15 10.77 21.63
C ASP A 535 -10.48 9.52 21.02
N ILE A 536 -9.16 9.42 21.25
CA ILE A 536 -8.34 8.32 20.77
C ILE A 536 -8.57 7.06 21.61
N ALA A 537 -8.83 7.21 22.91
CA ALA A 537 -8.92 6.11 23.85
C ALA A 537 -10.20 5.29 23.64
N ASP A 538 -11.36 5.95 23.64
CA ASP A 538 -12.67 5.30 23.69
C ASP A 538 -13.51 5.52 22.43
N GLY A 539 -13.18 6.52 21.60
CA GLY A 539 -13.97 6.90 20.44
C GLY A 539 -15.37 7.40 20.84
N ASP A 540 -15.47 8.15 21.96
CA ASP A 540 -16.75 8.63 22.45
C ASP A 540 -17.34 9.71 21.54
N VAL A 541 -18.46 9.38 20.92
CA VAL A 541 -19.22 10.25 20.01
C VAL A 541 -20.33 11.03 20.71
N SER A 542 -20.40 10.99 22.03
CA SER A 542 -21.50 11.65 22.80
C SER A 542 -21.55 13.16 22.58
N MET A 543 -20.41 13.76 22.29
CA MET A 543 -20.27 15.20 21.98
C MET A 543 -20.62 15.54 20.52
N CYS A 544 -20.76 14.55 19.64
CA CYS A 544 -21.13 14.78 18.25
C CYS A 544 -22.60 15.24 18.13
N PRO A 545 -22.93 16.12 17.16
CA PRO A 545 -24.29 16.56 16.92
C PRO A 545 -25.23 15.37 16.64
N LYS A 546 -26.43 15.38 17.23
CA LYS A 546 -27.43 14.32 17.02
C LYS A 546 -27.89 14.19 15.56
N SER A 547 -27.79 15.26 14.79
CA SER A 547 -28.06 15.27 13.34
C SER A 547 -27.09 14.43 12.53
N ASP A 548 -25.90 14.17 13.06
CA ASP A 548 -24.84 13.37 12.44
C ASP A 548 -25.14 11.86 12.45
N ILE A 549 -25.97 11.44 13.41
CA ILE A 549 -26.38 10.03 13.58
C ILE A 549 -27.58 9.69 12.71
N MET A 550 -28.38 10.69 12.36
CA MET A 550 -29.56 10.55 11.51
C MET A 550 -29.38 11.37 10.23
N LEU A 551 -29.12 10.71 9.11
CA LEU A 551 -29.26 11.36 7.82
C LEU A 551 -30.70 11.84 7.67
N ASN A 552 -30.92 13.17 7.68
CA ASN A 552 -32.22 13.81 7.41
C ASN A 552 -32.59 13.70 5.92
N THR A 553 -32.28 12.58 5.28
CA THR A 553 -32.63 12.31 3.89
C THR A 553 -33.97 11.58 3.83
N ARG A 554 -34.86 12.06 2.98
CA ARG A 554 -36.09 11.31 2.69
C ARG A 554 -35.70 9.94 2.14
N PRO A 555 -36.40 8.86 2.56
CA PRO A 555 -36.17 7.52 2.01
C PRO A 555 -36.27 7.51 0.48
N PHE A 556 -35.41 6.77 -0.18
CA PHE A 556 -35.58 6.51 -1.61
C PHE A 556 -36.81 5.63 -1.85
N ASP A 557 -37.80 6.15 -2.56
CA ASP A 557 -38.99 5.36 -2.92
C ASP A 557 -38.64 4.37 -4.05
N ILE A 558 -38.81 3.08 -3.79
CA ILE A 558 -38.59 2.00 -4.75
C ILE A 558 -39.89 1.23 -4.96
N PRO A 559 -40.38 1.11 -6.23
CA PRO A 559 -41.55 0.30 -6.52
C PRO A 559 -41.20 -1.20 -6.38
N LEU A 560 -41.92 -1.90 -5.52
CA LEU A 560 -41.80 -3.33 -5.28
C LEU A 560 -42.74 -4.09 -6.25
N THR A 561 -42.15 -4.91 -7.11
CA THR A 561 -42.91 -5.86 -7.94
C THR A 561 -42.87 -7.23 -7.29
N VAL A 562 -44.03 -7.75 -6.93
CA VAL A 562 -44.18 -9.06 -6.25
C VAL A 562 -43.61 -10.17 -7.14
N GLY A 563 -42.70 -11.01 -6.57
CA GLY A 563 -42.09 -12.15 -7.25
C GLY A 563 -40.81 -11.82 -8.04
N ILE A 564 -40.51 -10.55 -8.26
CA ILE A 564 -39.26 -10.12 -8.98
C ILE A 564 -38.24 -9.69 -7.94
N SER A 565 -37.07 -10.35 -7.92
CA SER A 565 -36.01 -10.05 -6.96
C SER A 565 -35.56 -8.58 -7.05
N GLN A 566 -35.39 -7.94 -5.90
CA GLN A 566 -35.06 -6.54 -5.77
C GLN A 566 -33.71 -6.37 -5.06
N LEU A 567 -32.78 -5.66 -5.68
CA LEU A 567 -31.55 -5.23 -5.04
C LEU A 567 -31.69 -3.82 -4.46
N LEU A 568 -31.35 -3.65 -3.19
CA LEU A 568 -31.20 -2.36 -2.54
C LEU A 568 -29.72 -2.05 -2.42
N PRO A 569 -29.17 -1.10 -3.20
CA PRO A 569 -27.74 -0.81 -3.17
C PRO A 569 -27.32 -0.15 -1.85
N CYS A 570 -26.13 -0.47 -1.35
CA CYS A 570 -25.50 0.22 -0.23
C CYS A 570 -24.01 0.40 -0.52
N SER A 571 -23.65 1.52 -1.11
CA SER A 571 -22.27 1.91 -1.32
C SER A 571 -21.78 2.72 -0.14
N VAL A 572 -20.70 2.28 0.48
CA VAL A 572 -20.06 2.94 1.64
C VAL A 572 -18.62 3.31 1.31
N ASP A 573 -18.18 4.47 1.81
CA ASP A 573 -16.80 4.97 1.61
C ASP A 573 -15.80 4.33 2.58
N SER A 574 -16.16 3.22 3.22
CA SER A 574 -15.33 2.51 4.20
C SER A 574 -15.46 1.00 4.02
N ASN A 575 -14.52 0.25 4.61
CA ASN A 575 -14.56 -1.21 4.64
C ASN A 575 -15.28 -1.74 5.90
N LEU A 576 -16.00 -0.88 6.61
CA LEU A 576 -16.76 -1.27 7.78
C LEU A 576 -17.86 -2.26 7.40
N PRO A 577 -18.16 -3.25 8.25
CA PRO A 577 -19.26 -4.16 8.04
C PRO A 577 -20.58 -3.42 7.88
N VAL A 578 -21.42 -3.92 6.97
CA VAL A 578 -22.75 -3.36 6.70
C VAL A 578 -23.81 -4.24 7.36
N SER A 579 -24.75 -3.61 8.05
CA SER A 579 -25.96 -4.24 8.59
C SER A 579 -27.20 -3.64 7.96
N TRP A 580 -28.20 -4.49 7.68
CA TRP A 580 -29.48 -4.07 7.13
C TRP A 580 -30.58 -4.14 8.18
N TRP A 581 -31.48 -3.17 8.17
CA TRP A 581 -32.54 -3.04 9.10
C TRP A 581 -33.89 -2.92 8.37
N TYR A 582 -34.90 -3.59 8.88
CA TYR A 582 -36.29 -3.51 8.42
C TYR A 582 -37.18 -3.05 9.57
N HIS A 583 -37.88 -1.94 9.40
CA HIS A 583 -38.69 -1.31 10.44
C HIS A 583 -37.97 -1.17 11.80
N GLY A 584 -36.69 -0.79 11.78
CA GLY A 584 -35.88 -0.58 13.00
C GLY A 584 -35.34 -1.87 13.65
N ARG A 585 -35.49 -3.04 13.00
CA ARG A 585 -34.90 -4.32 13.45
C ARG A 585 -33.86 -4.83 12.49
N ILE A 586 -32.76 -5.39 13.00
CA ILE A 586 -31.71 -5.98 12.19
C ILE A 586 -32.24 -7.18 11.41
N ILE A 587 -31.99 -7.21 10.11
CA ILE A 587 -32.31 -8.33 9.23
C ILE A 587 -31.21 -9.38 9.37
N SER A 588 -31.60 -10.60 9.73
CA SER A 588 -30.68 -11.75 9.68
C SER A 588 -30.59 -12.27 8.24
N PRO A 589 -29.37 -12.53 7.70
CA PRO A 589 -29.22 -13.17 6.41
C PRO A 589 -29.97 -14.52 6.35
N GLY A 590 -30.64 -14.77 5.23
CA GLY A 590 -31.42 -15.99 5.03
C GLY A 590 -31.81 -16.16 3.56
N PRO A 591 -32.56 -17.20 3.22
CA PRO A 591 -32.85 -17.54 1.83
C PRO A 591 -33.66 -16.48 1.06
N ARG A 592 -34.28 -15.52 1.79
CA ARG A 592 -35.01 -14.41 1.17
C ARG A 592 -34.27 -13.07 1.22
N HIS A 593 -33.29 -12.93 2.10
CA HIS A 593 -32.51 -11.71 2.31
C HIS A 593 -31.03 -12.06 2.26
N THR A 594 -30.43 -11.82 1.11
CA THR A 594 -29.00 -12.08 0.90
C THR A 594 -28.22 -10.76 0.95
N VAL A 595 -27.34 -10.62 1.95
CA VAL A 595 -26.45 -9.47 2.06
C VAL A 595 -25.27 -9.66 1.11
N LEU A 596 -25.18 -8.81 0.11
CA LEU A 596 -24.10 -8.76 -0.89
C LEU A 596 -23.16 -7.58 -0.59
N LYS A 597 -21.96 -7.61 -1.17
CA LYS A 597 -21.01 -6.50 -1.05
C LYS A 597 -21.60 -5.16 -1.54
N GLN A 598 -22.45 -5.19 -2.56
CA GLN A 598 -23.07 -4.00 -3.14
C GLN A 598 -24.45 -3.64 -2.55
N GLY A 599 -25.02 -4.46 -1.65
CA GLY A 599 -26.33 -4.17 -1.09
C GLY A 599 -27.09 -5.36 -0.54
N LEU A 600 -28.41 -5.20 -0.32
CA LEU A 600 -29.33 -6.26 0.11
C LEU A 600 -30.15 -6.76 -1.09
N LEU A 601 -30.03 -8.04 -1.41
CA LEU A 601 -30.90 -8.71 -2.36
C LEU A 601 -32.10 -9.31 -1.62
N ILE A 602 -33.31 -8.89 -2.03
CA ILE A 602 -34.58 -9.47 -1.56
C ILE A 602 -35.06 -10.41 -2.67
N GLU A 603 -35.03 -11.71 -2.40
CA GLU A 603 -35.41 -12.73 -3.38
C GLU A 603 -36.94 -12.99 -3.35
N LYS A 604 -37.54 -12.95 -4.55
CA LYS A 604 -38.98 -13.17 -4.75
C LYS A 604 -39.87 -12.46 -3.69
N PRO A 605 -39.76 -11.12 -3.62
CA PRO A 605 -40.46 -10.36 -2.61
C PRO A 605 -42.00 -10.54 -2.70
N THR A 606 -42.63 -10.43 -1.55
CA THR A 606 -44.11 -10.46 -1.39
C THR A 606 -44.62 -9.08 -0.96
N LYS A 607 -45.93 -8.90 -0.87
CA LYS A 607 -46.52 -7.67 -0.34
C LYS A 607 -46.09 -7.35 1.11
N ALA A 608 -45.69 -8.38 1.88
CA ALA A 608 -45.22 -8.23 3.26
C ALA A 608 -43.79 -7.63 3.33
N ASP A 609 -43.05 -7.65 2.25
CA ASP A 609 -41.71 -7.05 2.18
C ASP A 609 -41.74 -5.55 1.84
N ALA A 610 -42.94 -4.99 1.63
CA ALA A 610 -43.11 -3.54 1.53
C ALA A 610 -42.85 -2.89 2.88
N GLY A 611 -42.10 -1.78 2.89
CA GLY A 611 -41.79 -1.07 4.14
C GLY A 611 -40.49 -0.34 4.11
N LEU A 612 -40.01 0.08 5.26
CA LEU A 612 -38.82 0.88 5.44
C LEU A 612 -37.60 0.00 5.69
N TYR A 613 -36.64 0.04 4.79
CA TYR A 613 -35.33 -0.58 4.90
C TYR A 613 -34.25 0.48 5.14
N SER A 614 -33.27 0.18 5.96
CA SER A 614 -32.09 1.04 6.12
C SER A 614 -30.81 0.24 6.16
N CYS A 615 -29.79 0.80 5.52
CA CYS A 615 -28.43 0.30 5.50
C CYS A 615 -27.59 1.07 6.52
N HIS A 616 -26.88 0.35 7.38
CA HIS A 616 -26.02 0.92 8.41
C HIS A 616 -24.61 0.35 8.32
N THR A 617 -23.59 1.19 8.47
CA THR A 617 -22.24 0.72 8.80
C THR A 617 -22.16 0.43 10.29
N MET A 618 -21.37 -0.57 10.66
CA MET A 618 -21.15 -0.97 12.05
C MET A 618 -19.64 -0.85 12.36
N GLU A 619 -19.30 -0.10 13.38
CA GLU A 619 -17.94 -0.03 13.92
C GLU A 619 -17.96 -0.44 15.39
N THR A 620 -17.03 -1.32 15.78
CA THR A 620 -16.93 -1.78 17.18
C THR A 620 -15.69 -1.15 17.81
N VAL A 621 -15.89 -0.41 18.91
CA VAL A 621 -14.82 0.16 19.71
C VAL A 621 -14.93 -0.40 21.12
N LYS A 622 -13.88 -1.05 21.61
CA LYS A 622 -13.85 -1.71 22.94
C LYS A 622 -15.08 -2.61 23.22
N GLY A 623 -15.50 -3.36 22.19
CA GLY A 623 -16.64 -4.26 22.29
C GLY A 623 -18.01 -3.60 22.18
N LYS A 624 -18.09 -2.26 22.11
CA LYS A 624 -19.34 -1.52 21.96
C LYS A 624 -19.60 -1.23 20.48
N PRO A 625 -20.73 -1.71 19.89
CA PRO A 625 -21.06 -1.44 18.51
C PRO A 625 -21.64 -0.04 18.32
N HIS A 626 -21.17 0.65 17.30
CA HIS A 626 -21.66 1.94 16.84
C HIS A 626 -22.26 1.77 15.44
N TYR A 627 -23.52 2.15 15.27
CA TYR A 627 -24.23 2.05 14.00
C TYR A 627 -24.42 3.43 13.40
N LYS A 628 -24.12 3.57 12.10
CA LYS A 628 -24.39 4.79 11.35
C LYS A 628 -25.24 4.46 10.14
N MET A 629 -26.40 5.10 10.01
CA MET A 629 -27.26 4.96 8.85
C MET A 629 -26.60 5.62 7.62
N VAL A 630 -26.55 4.87 6.51
CA VAL A 630 -25.96 5.32 5.24
C VAL A 630 -27.04 5.60 4.21
N PHE A 631 -27.99 4.66 4.03
CA PHE A 631 -29.09 4.77 3.09
C PHE A 631 -30.39 4.30 3.74
N GLN A 632 -31.49 4.87 3.25
CA GLN A 632 -32.85 4.49 3.65
C GLN A 632 -33.74 4.33 2.42
N TYR A 633 -34.50 3.24 2.35
CA TYR A 633 -35.35 2.86 1.23
C TYR A 633 -36.76 2.60 1.71
N LEU A 634 -37.77 3.15 1.02
CA LEU A 634 -39.16 2.82 1.22
C LEU A 634 -39.66 2.00 0.03
N LEU A 635 -39.88 0.70 0.26
CA LEU A 635 -40.42 -0.19 -0.75
C LEU A 635 -41.98 -0.09 -0.73
N ARG A 636 -42.55 0.29 -1.86
CA ARG A 636 -43.99 0.38 -2.06
C ARG A 636 -44.44 -0.61 -3.10
N VAL A 637 -45.46 -1.41 -2.80
CA VAL A 637 -46.05 -2.33 -3.78
C VAL A 637 -46.61 -1.55 -4.94
N LYS A 638 -46.16 -1.88 -6.16
CA LYS A 638 -46.73 -1.31 -7.38
C LYS A 638 -48.20 -1.70 -7.45
N LYS A 639 -49.10 -0.73 -7.44
CA LYS A 639 -50.53 -1.01 -7.67
C LYS A 639 -50.70 -1.41 -9.12
N ASP A 640 -51.39 -2.53 -9.38
CA ASP A 640 -51.73 -3.02 -10.73
C ASP A 640 -52.73 -2.10 -11.48
N GLN A 641 -52.57 -0.80 -11.38
CA GLN A 641 -53.43 0.16 -12.09
C GLN A 641 -53.05 0.31 -13.56
N ASP A 642 -51.83 -0.03 -13.94
CA ASP A 642 -51.36 0.17 -15.33
C ASP A 642 -51.94 -0.84 -16.32
N LEU A 643 -52.39 -2.03 -15.86
CA LEU A 643 -53.02 -3.02 -16.74
C LEU A 643 -54.42 -2.58 -17.19
N ILE A 644 -55.15 -1.87 -16.32
CA ILE A 644 -56.49 -1.36 -16.62
C ILE A 644 -56.39 -0.19 -17.61
N TYR A 645 -55.37 0.66 -17.50
CA TYR A 645 -55.13 1.77 -18.45
C TYR A 645 -54.61 1.32 -19.82
N LEU A 646 -53.94 0.16 -19.90
CA LEU A 646 -53.48 -0.41 -21.18
C LEU A 646 -54.57 -1.25 -21.85
N LEU A 647 -55.36 -2.01 -21.06
CA LEU A 647 -56.46 -2.84 -21.60
C LEU A 647 -57.72 -2.01 -21.94
N GLY A 648 -57.99 -0.93 -21.24
CA GLY A 648 -59.11 -0.01 -21.49
C GLY A 648 -59.15 0.50 -22.93
N PRO A 649 -58.10 1.14 -23.44
CA PRO A 649 -58.04 1.60 -24.84
C PRO A 649 -58.10 0.45 -25.87
N LEU A 650 -57.50 -0.72 -25.58
CA LEU A 650 -57.57 -1.90 -26.49
C LEU A 650 -58.98 -2.48 -26.59
N VAL A 651 -59.67 -2.60 -25.44
CA VAL A 651 -61.07 -3.07 -25.41
C VAL A 651 -62.00 -2.07 -26.09
N THR A 652 -61.82 -0.76 -25.83
CA THR A 652 -62.63 0.28 -26.53
C THR A 652 -62.31 0.33 -28.02
N ALA A 653 -61.09 0.18 -28.45
CA ALA A 653 -60.72 0.09 -29.90
C ALA A 653 -61.32 -1.17 -30.55
N MET A 654 -61.32 -2.34 -29.86
CA MET A 654 -61.98 -3.54 -30.35
C MET A 654 -63.50 -3.37 -30.45
N PHE A 655 -64.16 -2.75 -29.47
CA PHE A 655 -65.59 -2.43 -29.56
C PHE A 655 -65.92 -1.47 -30.70
N LEU A 656 -65.16 -0.46 -30.91
CA LEU A 656 -65.29 0.51 -32.04
C LEU A 656 -65.08 -0.19 -33.37
N THR A 657 -64.10 -1.05 -33.51
CA THR A 657 -63.87 -1.78 -34.76
C THR A 657 -65.00 -2.78 -35.08
N LEU A 658 -65.51 -3.45 -33.99
CA LEU A 658 -66.69 -4.33 -34.11
C LEU A 658 -67.94 -3.56 -34.54
N LEU A 659 -68.15 -2.37 -33.97
CA LEU A 659 -69.29 -1.51 -34.30
C LEU A 659 -69.21 -0.99 -35.75
N VAL A 660 -67.99 -0.62 -36.20
CA VAL A 660 -67.77 -0.25 -37.62
C VAL A 660 -67.97 -1.40 -38.55
N LEU A 661 -67.53 -2.63 -38.18
CA LEU A 661 -67.80 -3.82 -38.99
C LEU A 661 -69.29 -4.18 -39.08
N VAL A 662 -70.00 -4.07 -37.95
CA VAL A 662 -71.48 -4.31 -37.95
C VAL A 662 -72.23 -3.25 -38.76
N THR A 663 -71.87 -1.95 -38.63
CA THR A 663 -72.47 -0.90 -39.42
C THR A 663 -72.11 -1.02 -40.91
N PHE A 664 -70.85 -1.43 -41.21
CA PHE A 664 -70.44 -1.65 -42.58
C PHE A 664 -71.16 -2.86 -43.19
N THR A 665 -71.33 -3.98 -42.46
CA THR A 665 -72.11 -5.13 -42.93
C THR A 665 -73.59 -4.82 -43.09
N ALA A 666 -74.18 -4.01 -42.17
CA ALA A 666 -75.56 -3.53 -42.30
C ALA A 666 -75.71 -2.60 -43.52
N CYS A 667 -74.75 -1.71 -43.77
CA CYS A 667 -74.74 -0.82 -44.91
C CYS A 667 -74.62 -1.54 -46.23
N VAL A 668 -73.72 -2.59 -46.27
CA VAL A 668 -73.57 -3.47 -47.46
C VAL A 668 -74.82 -4.30 -47.71
N THR A 669 -75.46 -4.85 -46.68
CA THR A 669 -76.71 -5.58 -46.82
C THR A 669 -77.87 -4.65 -47.29
N PHE A 670 -77.96 -3.44 -46.73
CA PHE A 670 -78.93 -2.44 -47.16
C PHE A 670 -78.65 -1.96 -48.59
N HIS A 671 -77.41 -1.82 -48.96
CA HIS A 671 -77.03 -1.48 -50.35
C HIS A 671 -77.29 -2.64 -51.34
N ARG A 672 -77.10 -3.91 -50.91
CA ARG A 672 -77.52 -5.10 -51.68
C ARG A 672 -79.03 -5.19 -51.83
N GLN A 673 -79.81 -4.87 -50.82
CA GLN A 673 -81.30 -4.82 -50.91
C GLN A 673 -81.75 -3.71 -51.81
N ARG A 674 -81.11 -2.52 -51.82
CA ARG A 674 -81.42 -1.47 -52.81
C ARG A 674 -81.05 -1.81 -54.25
N LYS A 675 -79.96 -2.55 -54.46
CA LYS A 675 -79.59 -3.02 -55.77
C LYS A 675 -80.57 -4.13 -56.29
N ALA A 676 -81.08 -4.94 -55.42
CA ALA A 676 -82.11 -5.90 -55.79
C ALA A 676 -83.46 -5.23 -56.13
N ALA A 677 -83.83 -4.12 -55.48
CA ALA A 677 -85.02 -3.34 -55.78
C ALA A 677 -84.89 -2.50 -57.06
N ALA A 678 -83.65 -2.13 -57.49
CA ALA A 678 -83.40 -1.35 -58.69
C ALA A 678 -83.27 -2.20 -59.99
N LEU A 679 -83.15 -3.56 -59.88
CA LEU A 679 -83.07 -4.44 -60.99
C LEU A 679 -84.45 -4.85 -61.61
N HIS A 680 -85.55 -4.38 -60.95
CA HIS A 680 -86.94 -4.62 -61.42
C HIS A 680 -87.60 -3.48 -62.21
N TYR A 681 -86.86 -2.37 -62.42
CA TYR A 681 -87.40 -1.26 -63.22
C TYR A 681 -86.31 -0.66 -64.10
N ASN A 682 -86.11 -1.23 -65.28
CA ASN A 682 -85.77 -0.66 -66.55
C ASN A 682 -85.12 -1.66 -67.50
N ILE A 683 -85.96 -2.44 -68.12
CA ILE A 683 -85.73 -2.88 -69.53
C ILE A 683 -86.49 -1.83 -70.36
N SER A 684 -85.84 -0.89 -70.97
CA SER A 684 -86.19 -0.29 -72.24
C SER A 684 -85.22 0.88 -72.56
N ASN A 685 -84.79 0.82 -73.81
CA ASN A 685 -84.12 1.83 -74.62
C ASN A 685 -82.68 2.16 -74.36
N SER A 686 -81.85 1.55 -75.14
CA SER A 686 -81.43 1.87 -76.52
C SER A 686 -80.42 3.05 -76.65
N ARG A 687 -79.28 2.63 -77.13
CA ARG A 687 -78.51 3.23 -78.27
C ARG A 687 -77.59 4.42 -78.08
N HIS A 688 -76.39 4.15 -78.51
CA HIS A 688 -75.47 5.03 -79.33
C HIS A 688 -74.74 6.12 -78.56
N CYS A 689 -73.51 6.35 -78.68
CA CYS A 689 -72.40 6.33 -79.67
C CYS A 689 -71.16 6.73 -78.92
N ILE A 690 -69.98 6.11 -79.00
CA ILE A 690 -68.87 6.28 -79.96
C ILE A 690 -67.95 7.50 -79.63
N VAL A 691 -66.65 7.17 -79.53
CA VAL A 691 -65.50 7.99 -79.96
C VAL A 691 -65.04 9.08 -78.94
N ASP A 692 -63.85 9.36 -78.70
CA ASP A 692 -62.48 8.92 -79.10
C ASP A 692 -61.44 9.73 -78.28
N MET A 693 -60.28 9.19 -78.25
CA MET A 693 -58.96 9.91 -78.15
C MET A 693 -58.79 10.89 -77.05
N GLY A 694 -57.72 10.99 -76.43
CA GLY A 694 -56.34 10.59 -76.64
C GLY A 694 -55.43 11.53 -75.84
N VAL A 695 -54.31 10.97 -75.56
CA VAL A 695 -53.00 11.61 -75.63
C VAL A 695 -52.52 12.51 -74.44
N ASN A 696 -51.48 11.97 -73.85
CA ASN A 696 -50.21 12.66 -73.41
C ASN A 696 -50.30 13.80 -72.44
N THR A 697 -49.39 13.98 -71.60
CA THR A 697 -47.93 13.90 -71.41
C THR A 697 -47.51 14.53 -70.11
N GLU A 698 -46.48 13.93 -69.62
CA GLU A 698 -45.28 14.54 -69.05
C GLU A 698 -45.36 15.38 -67.76
N CYS A 699 -44.59 14.89 -66.83
CA CYS A 699 -43.24 15.32 -66.40
C CYS A 699 -43.13 16.47 -65.43
N SER A 700 -42.42 16.22 -64.50
CA SER A 700 -41.22 16.83 -63.81
C SER A 700 -41.46 17.09 -62.36
N GLN A 701 -40.64 16.45 -61.59
CA GLN A 701 -39.39 16.88 -60.97
C GLN A 701 -39.51 18.09 -60.06
N ALA A 702 -39.16 17.93 -58.86
CA ALA A 702 -37.94 18.36 -58.12
C ALA A 702 -38.21 18.36 -56.64
N GLU A 703 -37.31 17.73 -56.01
CA GLU A 703 -36.29 18.25 -55.01
C GLU A 703 -36.88 18.57 -53.67
N GLU A 704 -36.28 18.03 -52.76
CA GLU A 704 -35.11 18.07 -51.82
C GLU A 704 -35.66 18.32 -50.44
N GLU A 705 -35.17 17.93 -49.39
CA GLU A 705 -33.99 17.56 -48.68
C GLU A 705 -34.38 17.00 -47.32
N GLU A 706 -33.64 15.99 -46.94
CA GLU A 706 -32.75 15.84 -45.80
C GLU A 706 -33.37 15.78 -44.38
N LEU A 707 -33.13 14.73 -43.65
CA LEU A 707 -32.19 14.51 -42.59
C LEU A 707 -32.46 13.15 -41.88
N VAL A 708 -31.58 12.24 -42.11
CA VAL A 708 -30.67 11.56 -41.17
C VAL A 708 -31.18 11.33 -39.76
N ALA A 709 -31.22 10.10 -39.36
CA ALA A 709 -30.52 9.47 -38.25
C ALA A 709 -30.79 7.98 -38.22
N GLU A 710 -29.73 7.30 -38.49
CA GLU A 710 -29.16 6.15 -37.79
C GLU A 710 -30.01 5.47 -36.72
N MET A 711 -30.19 4.20 -36.90
CA MET A 711 -29.80 3.21 -35.89
C MET A 711 -29.81 1.82 -36.49
N GLU A 712 -28.62 1.17 -36.38
CA GLU A 712 -28.42 -0.22 -35.98
C GLU A 712 -28.62 -1.28 -37.03
N ASP A 713 -27.86 -2.27 -37.02
CA ASP A 713 -27.82 -3.36 -36.05
C ASP A 713 -26.58 -4.20 -36.14
N ALA A 714 -26.29 -4.83 -35.04
CA ALA A 714 -25.19 -5.74 -34.78
C ALA A 714 -25.41 -7.12 -35.44
N SER A 715 -24.30 -7.79 -35.47
CA SER A 715 -24.01 -9.22 -35.52
C SER A 715 -23.36 -9.67 -36.83
N ASP A 716 -22.17 -10.17 -36.79
CA ASP A 716 -21.84 -11.54 -36.52
C ASP A 716 -20.32 -11.81 -36.55
N CYS A 717 -19.92 -12.76 -35.75
CA CYS A 717 -18.60 -13.38 -35.66
C CYS A 717 -18.16 -14.04 -36.95
N SER A 718 -16.89 -13.98 -37.22
CA SER A 718 -16.10 -15.22 -37.42
C SER A 718 -14.61 -14.94 -37.67
N ASN A 719 -13.80 -15.64 -36.90
CA ASN A 719 -12.49 -16.21 -37.17
C ASN A 719 -11.63 -15.62 -38.30
N ASN A 720 -10.45 -15.19 -37.92
CA ASN A 720 -9.27 -15.64 -38.66
C ASN A 720 -8.03 -15.67 -37.74
N ASP A 721 -7.49 -16.86 -37.69
CA ASP A 721 -6.17 -17.21 -37.14
C ASP A 721 -5.07 -16.39 -37.78
N VAL A 722 -4.17 -15.86 -36.94
CA VAL A 722 -2.82 -15.48 -37.38
C VAL A 722 -1.81 -16.16 -36.47
N VAL A 723 -1.18 -17.14 -37.06
CA VAL A 723 0.03 -17.80 -36.60
C VAL A 723 1.15 -16.78 -36.64
N ILE A 724 1.87 -16.61 -35.53
CA ILE A 724 3.19 -15.97 -35.50
C ILE A 724 4.20 -16.99 -35.04
N GLU A 725 5.10 -17.34 -35.96
CA GLU A 725 6.31 -18.11 -35.75
C GLU A 725 7.28 -17.38 -34.81
N ILE A 726 7.90 -18.15 -33.94
CA ILE A 726 9.04 -17.77 -33.13
C ILE A 726 10.29 -18.29 -33.86
N PRO A 727 11.32 -17.48 -34.12
CA PRO A 727 12.63 -18.00 -34.43
C PRO A 727 13.48 -18.15 -33.16
N GLU A 728 14.34 -19.15 -33.18
CA GLU A 728 15.30 -19.62 -32.17
C GLU A 728 16.20 -18.57 -31.51
#